data_f2763ba58040484b939876bf860b59cf
#
_entry.id   f2763ba58040484b939876bf860b59cf
#
_cell.length_a   1.000
_cell.length_b   1.000
_cell.length_c   1.000
_cell.angle_alpha   90.00
_cell.angle_beta   90.00
_cell.angle_gamma   90.00
#
_symmetry.space_group_name_H-M   'P 1'
#
loop_
_entity.id
_entity.type
_entity.pdbx_description
1 polymer ?
#
loop_
_entity_poly.entity_id
_entity_poly.type
_entity_poly.pdbx_seq_one_letter_code
_entity_poly.pdbx_strand_id
1 'polypeptide(L)'
;MRRFLIGALTSASALAMGVHSAAAQSTPTTTLDEVVVTGTLIRGVAPTGAVLTTVTNADIVKLGAVDTSQLLGALPQDSAFNNRPQVGSFGAFQTVNAPLLRYLGGGSSGSNSTLLLLDGVRLPGMGVQQTSADMDAITPGALQRVDIVPDGGSATYGADAVGGVVNLITRKSFDGLEVGGHFGGADDYHQWDVHATAGKTFDKGSAWISYDYSHHGLILNGDRDYTHNLNYTTRPFTGANLTCNPGNFTSGFTVYPIANGAPVVGPPNTCDNSQATTFFPAESRHSLLAGFDYDLASWLTFDLRGYYMHRDATNDGGPNFYSGIPASSSLAGAALNGTAAGIFTDPEFAHMYGDTTTKTWGVIPRLKAQLGHDWQLDAFLNVAEGDARSQSQTAGGNAPVLAADAANGTFNPLTGAFASTAAGQAAKAIQANYYGFSSGKDQIVNTRAVFDGPLFSLPGGAVRAAFGGEFMHEEFTQRNGNAELGDFDSIVPHSVTRKVASGFGELSVPIFGENNRIAGIDSLTFSAAGRYDHYSDFGGTFDPKFALNWNPVSWWTVRGNWGKSFQAPSLASTAGAIPPGVVAFPAGIFGANPAFPNTAGKTVLLLFPGGGVDLQPQKAKTWEVGTDITPPAIAGLKAHLTYYKIDFTNRIATPAFYLSSFYTLYPSSYIMNTPSAPLTTAQIQQYIGAAYNAAQVAQYVNNPSSVYALENGLSQNLASTTTSGLDFSVDYQHPTDFGSIFAGVAGTYILTYDTQATPTSVIQGLDANSVAHLRLSTTVGAQIGELYAKATWNRSGGYKIPATAGNAFQSNVAPFNVINLAFVYTPKATSGALAGATFSLNIDNVFDADPPYFNGSNGGQSGFAGFTLGRFAQLGVTKKF
;
A
#
# COMPACT_ATOMS: atom_id res chain seq x y z
N MET A 1 -9.43 -20.28 25.25
CA MET A 1 -9.98 -18.92 25.02
C MET A 1 -11.33 -18.68 25.72
N ARG A 2 -12.37 -19.52 25.62
CA ARG A 2 -13.66 -19.34 26.36
C ARG A 2 -13.50 -19.07 27.87
N ARG A 3 -12.47 -19.58 28.53
CA ARG A 3 -12.21 -19.35 29.97
C ARG A 3 -11.46 -18.06 30.28
N PHE A 4 -10.79 -17.45 29.31
CA PHE A 4 -10.02 -16.20 29.49
C PHE A 4 -10.89 -14.94 29.33
N LEU A 5 -11.83 -14.95 28.39
CA LEU A 5 -12.77 -13.86 28.17
C LEU A 5 -13.74 -13.64 29.33
N ILE A 6 -14.16 -14.73 30.00
CA ILE A 6 -15.05 -14.64 31.18
C ILE A 6 -14.30 -14.04 32.40
N GLY A 7 -12.99 -14.32 32.53
CA GLY A 7 -12.17 -13.73 33.61
C GLY A 7 -11.90 -12.25 33.43
N ALA A 8 -11.74 -11.77 32.20
CA ALA A 8 -11.52 -10.36 31.90
C ALA A 8 -12.78 -9.49 32.05
N LEU A 9 -13.96 -10.04 31.74
CA LEU A 9 -15.25 -9.36 31.90
C LEU A 9 -15.68 -9.20 33.37
N THR A 10 -15.29 -10.11 34.24
CA THR A 10 -15.62 -10.03 35.66
C THR A 10 -14.74 -9.05 36.47
N SER A 11 -13.54 -8.71 35.97
CA SER A 11 -12.67 -7.70 36.59
C SER A 11 -12.96 -6.26 36.12
N ALA A 12 -13.59 -6.05 34.96
CA ALA A 12 -13.94 -4.72 34.47
C ALA A 12 -15.21 -4.11 35.10
N SER A 13 -16.06 -4.94 35.73
CA SER A 13 -17.32 -4.48 36.32
C SER A 13 -17.17 -3.74 37.68
N ALA A 14 -15.97 -3.64 38.24
CA ALA A 14 -15.74 -3.05 39.57
C ALA A 14 -15.20 -1.59 39.55
N LEU A 15 -14.98 -1.00 38.38
CA LEU A 15 -14.34 0.32 38.24
C LEU A 15 -15.15 1.29 37.36
N ALA A 16 -16.45 1.43 37.66
CA ALA A 16 -17.24 2.51 37.10
C ALA A 16 -17.48 3.58 38.14
N MET A 17 -17.08 4.79 37.89
CA MET A 17 -17.70 6.09 38.22
C MET A 17 -16.69 7.23 38.32
N GLY A 18 -16.96 8.32 37.64
CA GLY A 18 -16.42 9.63 37.95
C GLY A 18 -16.16 10.57 36.74
N VAL A 19 -16.89 11.48 36.55
CA VAL A 19 -17.31 12.57 35.67
C VAL A 19 -16.29 13.70 35.42
N HIS A 20 -16.20 14.35 34.21
CA HIS A 20 -16.42 15.80 34.03
C HIS A 20 -16.37 16.34 32.60
N SER A 21 -17.22 17.32 32.39
CA SER A 21 -17.44 18.19 31.25
C SER A 21 -16.22 19.04 30.85
N ALA A 22 -15.90 19.09 29.56
CA ALA A 22 -15.15 20.19 28.99
C ALA A 22 -16.07 21.37 28.78
N ALA A 23 -15.97 22.36 29.65
CA ALA A 23 -16.55 23.67 29.41
C ALA A 23 -15.83 24.33 28.24
N ALA A 24 -16.59 24.98 27.34
CA ALA A 24 -16.05 25.88 26.35
C ALA A 24 -15.18 26.92 27.05
N GLN A 25 -13.88 26.82 26.93
CA GLN A 25 -12.97 27.86 27.40
C GLN A 25 -12.96 29.00 26.41
N SER A 26 -13.36 30.16 26.94
CA SER A 26 -13.08 31.44 26.35
C SER A 26 -11.58 31.57 26.06
N THR A 27 -11.26 31.94 24.85
CA THR A 27 -9.96 32.19 24.26
C THR A 27 -9.06 33.04 25.16
N PRO A 28 -7.88 32.56 25.58
CA PRO A 28 -6.77 33.47 25.82
C PRO A 28 -6.19 33.84 24.45
N THR A 29 -5.98 35.10 24.22
CA THR A 29 -5.11 35.62 23.15
C THR A 29 -3.68 35.15 23.42
N THR A 30 -3.39 33.94 23.00
CA THR A 30 -2.03 33.45 22.83
C THR A 30 -1.75 33.47 21.33
N THR A 31 -0.57 33.99 21.00
CA THR A 31 0.06 33.86 19.68
C THR A 31 -0.40 32.60 18.98
N LEU A 32 -1.04 32.76 17.80
CA LEU A 32 -1.48 31.65 16.98
C LEU A 32 -0.29 30.72 16.77
N ASP A 33 -0.27 29.61 17.45
CA ASP A 33 0.65 28.51 17.13
C ASP A 33 0.51 28.21 15.64
N GLU A 34 1.63 28.26 14.96
CA GLU A 34 1.73 28.07 13.51
C GLU A 34 1.21 26.66 13.15
N VAL A 35 -0.06 26.60 12.78
CA VAL A 35 -0.68 25.34 12.35
C VAL A 35 -0.19 25.07 10.94
N VAL A 36 0.68 24.09 10.77
CA VAL A 36 0.96 23.53 9.43
C VAL A 36 -0.36 23.02 8.87
N VAL A 37 -0.84 23.61 7.81
CA VAL A 37 -2.08 23.20 7.13
C VAL A 37 -1.69 22.43 5.88
N THR A 38 -2.07 21.17 5.81
CA THR A 38 -1.81 20.30 4.65
C THR A 38 -2.66 20.77 3.47
N GLY A 39 -2.07 20.79 2.26
CA GLY A 39 -2.76 21.16 1.02
C GLY A 39 -2.55 22.59 0.53
N THR A 40 -1.77 23.40 1.25
CA THR A 40 -1.34 24.76 0.83
C THR A 40 0.10 25.03 1.28
N LEU A 41 0.78 25.95 0.59
CA LEU A 41 2.10 26.48 0.97
C LEU A 41 1.99 27.75 1.82
N ILE A 42 0.80 28.34 1.88
CA ILE A 42 0.55 29.63 2.56
C ILE A 42 0.16 29.36 4.00
N ARG A 43 0.94 29.84 4.94
CA ARG A 43 0.74 29.67 6.37
C ARG A 43 -0.59 30.28 6.84
N GLY A 44 -1.30 29.54 7.72
CA GLY A 44 -2.53 30.02 8.36
C GLY A 44 -3.75 30.13 7.45
N VAL A 45 -3.66 29.67 6.21
CA VAL A 45 -4.77 29.64 5.23
C VAL A 45 -5.19 28.18 5.04
N ALA A 46 -6.49 27.89 5.19
CA ALA A 46 -7.02 26.57 4.86
C ALA A 46 -6.91 26.30 3.35
N PRO A 47 -6.75 25.02 2.91
CA PRO A 47 -6.71 24.71 1.49
C PRO A 47 -7.98 25.20 0.80
N THR A 48 -7.80 25.98 -0.29
CA THR A 48 -8.94 26.44 -1.08
C THR A 48 -9.40 25.30 -2.00
N GLY A 49 -10.72 25.08 -2.06
CA GLY A 49 -11.34 24.14 -3.01
C GLY A 49 -11.25 22.65 -2.62
N ALA A 50 -10.49 22.28 -1.60
CA ALA A 50 -10.30 20.90 -1.18
C ALA A 50 -10.86 20.64 0.23
N VAL A 51 -11.16 19.37 0.54
CA VAL A 51 -11.47 18.93 1.92
C VAL A 51 -10.20 18.49 2.60
N LEU A 52 -10.03 18.92 3.83
CA LEU A 52 -9.04 18.38 4.75
C LEU A 52 -9.75 17.48 5.77
N THR A 53 -9.45 16.19 5.77
CA THR A 53 -9.86 15.26 6.82
C THR A 53 -8.72 15.13 7.82
N THR A 54 -9.00 15.36 9.09
CA THR A 54 -8.00 15.28 10.16
C THR A 54 -8.39 14.19 11.15
N VAL A 55 -7.49 13.24 11.40
CA VAL A 55 -7.57 12.26 12.49
C VAL A 55 -6.66 12.74 13.62
N THR A 56 -7.25 13.16 14.73
CA THR A 56 -6.49 13.71 15.86
C THR A 56 -5.86 12.62 16.73
N ASN A 57 -4.88 12.97 17.56
CA ASN A 57 -4.30 12.04 18.54
C ASN A 57 -5.37 11.43 19.46
N ALA A 58 -6.37 12.20 19.88
CA ALA A 58 -7.49 11.68 20.66
C ALA A 58 -8.31 10.65 19.89
N ASP A 59 -8.45 10.78 18.56
CA ASP A 59 -9.15 9.79 17.74
C ASP A 59 -8.30 8.53 17.55
N ILE A 60 -6.97 8.67 17.41
CA ILE A 60 -6.00 7.56 17.38
C ILE A 60 -6.11 6.70 18.64
N VAL A 61 -6.11 7.34 19.82
CA VAL A 61 -6.28 6.66 21.11
C VAL A 61 -7.63 5.94 21.21
N LYS A 62 -8.73 6.58 20.74
CA LYS A 62 -10.07 5.96 20.75
C LYS A 62 -10.19 4.77 19.77
N LEU A 63 -9.41 4.75 18.71
CA LEU A 63 -9.32 3.62 17.79
C LEU A 63 -8.51 2.45 18.37
N GLY A 64 -7.68 2.69 19.40
CA GLY A 64 -6.76 1.70 19.92
C GLY A 64 -5.72 1.24 18.90
N ALA A 65 -5.33 2.13 17.98
CA ALA A 65 -4.40 1.80 16.90
C ALA A 65 -3.00 1.58 17.49
N VAL A 66 -2.44 0.40 17.26
CA VAL A 66 -1.05 0.06 17.59
C VAL A 66 -0.10 0.39 16.44
N ASP A 67 -0.64 0.51 15.22
CA ASP A 67 0.09 0.86 14.00
C ASP A 67 -0.54 2.08 13.34
N THR A 68 0.26 2.91 12.72
CA THR A 68 -0.25 4.09 12.01
C THR A 68 -1.07 3.68 10.77
N SER A 69 -0.71 2.58 10.11
CA SER A 69 -1.45 2.04 8.97
C SER A 69 -2.87 1.55 9.32
N GLN A 70 -3.15 1.18 10.59
CA GLN A 70 -4.49 0.79 11.02
C GLN A 70 -5.52 1.93 10.87
N LEU A 71 -5.06 3.18 10.86
CA LEU A 71 -5.91 4.34 10.59
C LEU A 71 -6.55 4.29 9.21
N LEU A 72 -5.88 3.66 8.21
CA LEU A 72 -6.40 3.50 6.85
C LEU A 72 -7.66 2.65 6.82
N GLY A 73 -7.75 1.64 7.69
CA GLY A 73 -8.94 0.78 7.81
C GLY A 73 -10.22 1.52 8.22
N ALA A 74 -10.09 2.72 8.81
CA ALA A 74 -11.20 3.57 9.22
C ALA A 74 -11.62 4.61 8.15
N LEU A 75 -10.89 4.70 7.02
CA LEU A 75 -11.10 5.72 5.99
C LEU A 75 -11.84 5.15 4.77
N PRO A 76 -13.10 5.52 4.52
CA PRO A 76 -13.85 5.00 3.36
C PRO A 76 -13.21 5.28 2.00
N GLN A 77 -12.39 6.33 1.89
CA GLN A 77 -11.66 6.70 0.67
C GLN A 77 -10.43 5.84 0.40
N ASP A 78 -9.92 5.12 1.42
CA ASP A 78 -8.74 4.27 1.28
C ASP A 78 -9.11 2.85 0.82
N SER A 79 -8.24 2.21 0.05
CA SER A 79 -8.44 0.83 -0.39
C SER A 79 -8.42 -0.18 0.75
N ALA A 80 -7.75 0.14 1.86
CA ALA A 80 -7.67 -0.68 3.06
C ALA A 80 -8.90 -0.52 3.98
N PHE A 81 -9.91 0.27 3.60
CA PHE A 81 -11.12 0.45 4.41
C PHE A 81 -11.73 -0.89 4.85
N ASN A 82 -12.05 -1.00 6.12
CA ASN A 82 -12.60 -2.20 6.77
C ASN A 82 -11.65 -3.41 6.67
N ASN A 83 -10.34 -3.14 6.59
CA ASN A 83 -9.29 -4.14 6.48
C ASN A 83 -8.14 -3.78 7.43
N ARG A 84 -7.29 -4.77 7.75
CA ARG A 84 -6.01 -4.52 8.43
C ARG A 84 -4.88 -4.63 7.43
N PRO A 85 -4.11 -3.55 7.21
CA PRO A 85 -2.89 -3.61 6.41
C PRO A 85 -1.92 -4.65 6.98
N GLN A 86 -1.18 -5.32 6.09
CA GLN A 86 -0.24 -6.36 6.46
C GLN A 86 1.00 -6.34 5.55
N VAL A 87 2.14 -6.68 6.12
CA VAL A 87 3.42 -6.80 5.41
C VAL A 87 3.91 -8.24 5.49
N GLY A 88 4.56 -8.73 4.44
CA GLY A 88 5.17 -10.05 4.43
C GLY A 88 4.28 -11.19 3.96
N SER A 89 3.14 -10.91 3.30
CA SER A 89 2.41 -11.98 2.60
C SER A 89 3.31 -12.63 1.54
N PHE A 90 3.11 -13.91 1.28
CA PHE A 90 3.97 -14.74 0.43
C PHE A 90 4.17 -14.09 -0.96
N GLY A 91 5.43 -13.74 -1.24
CA GLY A 91 5.84 -12.99 -2.43
C GLY A 91 6.42 -11.63 -2.08
N ALA A 92 7.48 -11.22 -2.76
CA ALA A 92 8.28 -10.03 -2.52
C ALA A 92 7.53 -8.66 -2.70
N PHE A 93 6.20 -8.67 -2.82
CA PHE A 93 5.42 -7.52 -3.27
C PHE A 93 4.81 -6.69 -2.15
N GLN A 94 4.59 -7.25 -0.95
CA GLN A 94 3.98 -6.54 0.17
C GLN A 94 5.00 -6.35 1.31
N THR A 95 5.88 -5.40 1.11
CA THR A 95 6.91 -5.05 2.11
C THR A 95 6.64 -3.72 2.80
N VAL A 96 5.54 -3.03 2.47
CA VAL A 96 5.17 -1.71 3.00
C VAL A 96 3.66 -1.57 3.19
N ASN A 97 3.26 -0.83 4.21
CA ASN A 97 1.89 -0.37 4.44
C ASN A 97 1.75 1.08 3.97
N ALA A 98 1.34 1.27 2.73
CA ALA A 98 1.20 2.57 2.10
C ALA A 98 -0.28 2.98 1.94
N PRO A 99 -0.63 4.27 2.10
CA PRO A 99 -1.99 4.73 1.84
C PRO A 99 -2.32 4.63 0.36
N LEU A 100 -3.53 4.22 0.03
CA LEU A 100 -4.00 4.07 -1.34
C LEU A 100 -5.40 4.64 -1.51
N LEU A 101 -5.47 5.96 -1.72
CA LEU A 101 -6.72 6.67 -1.86
C LEU A 101 -7.36 6.42 -3.23
N ARG A 102 -8.70 6.26 -3.24
CA ARG A 102 -9.54 6.16 -4.45
C ARG A 102 -9.17 5.03 -5.42
N TYR A 103 -8.50 3.97 -4.93
CA TYR A 103 -8.01 2.84 -5.74
C TYR A 103 -7.01 3.24 -6.85
N LEU A 104 -6.42 4.44 -6.77
CA LEU A 104 -5.45 4.92 -7.75
C LEU A 104 -4.04 4.52 -7.34
N GLY A 105 -3.55 3.43 -7.86
CA GLY A 105 -2.22 2.88 -7.56
C GLY A 105 -2.30 1.38 -7.41
N GLY A 106 -1.20 0.80 -6.94
CA GLY A 106 -1.08 -0.65 -6.88
C GLY A 106 -0.88 -1.26 -8.28
N GLY A 107 -0.56 -2.51 -8.31
CA GLY A 107 -0.21 -3.26 -9.50
C GLY A 107 1.24 -3.72 -9.44
N SER A 108 1.64 -4.55 -10.40
CA SER A 108 2.96 -5.19 -10.44
C SER A 108 4.14 -4.21 -10.59
N SER A 109 3.88 -2.95 -10.92
CA SER A 109 4.93 -1.92 -11.04
C SER A 109 5.23 -1.16 -9.75
N GLY A 110 4.55 -1.48 -8.64
CA GLY A 110 4.90 -1.01 -7.29
C GLY A 110 4.73 0.48 -7.03
N SER A 111 4.14 1.24 -7.91
CA SER A 111 4.00 2.68 -7.73
C SER A 111 2.70 3.04 -7.03
N ASN A 112 2.77 3.88 -5.99
CA ASN A 112 1.63 4.41 -5.27
C ASN A 112 1.32 5.84 -5.75
N SER A 113 0.06 6.14 -6.00
CA SER A 113 -0.42 7.46 -6.41
C SER A 113 -0.88 8.35 -5.25
N THR A 114 -0.67 7.93 -4.01
CA THR A 114 -0.93 8.70 -2.79
C THR A 114 0.39 9.06 -2.12
N LEU A 115 0.64 10.35 -1.96
CA LEU A 115 1.87 10.84 -1.35
C LEU A 115 1.79 10.80 0.17
N LEU A 116 2.78 10.17 0.81
CA LEU A 116 2.95 10.16 2.27
C LEU A 116 4.03 11.13 2.70
N LEU A 117 3.71 11.98 3.69
CA LEU A 117 4.60 13.01 4.23
C LEU A 117 4.72 12.90 5.76
N LEU A 118 5.83 13.34 6.30
CA LEU A 118 6.07 13.62 7.72
C LEU A 118 6.33 15.13 7.89
N ASP A 119 5.44 15.84 8.58
CA ASP A 119 5.52 17.30 8.76
C ASP A 119 5.75 18.07 7.43
N GLY A 120 5.11 17.60 6.34
CA GLY A 120 5.24 18.17 5.00
C GLY A 120 6.51 17.75 4.24
N VAL A 121 7.31 16.82 4.77
CA VAL A 121 8.54 16.30 4.16
C VAL A 121 8.31 14.90 3.62
N ARG A 122 8.79 14.62 2.42
CA ARG A 122 8.70 13.29 1.78
C ARG A 122 9.52 12.25 2.55
N LEU A 123 8.90 11.11 2.86
CA LEU A 123 9.60 9.93 3.37
C LEU A 123 10.28 9.17 2.24
N PRO A 124 11.37 8.41 2.51
CA PRO A 124 11.99 7.55 1.50
C PRO A 124 11.03 6.47 1.04
N GLY A 125 11.19 6.03 -0.19
CA GLY A 125 10.54 4.85 -0.69
C GLY A 125 11.01 3.60 0.06
N MET A 126 10.15 2.61 0.14
CA MET A 126 10.43 1.35 0.80
C MET A 126 9.86 0.20 -0.03
N GLY A 127 10.36 -0.98 0.19
CA GLY A 127 9.91 -2.17 -0.51
C GLY A 127 10.89 -2.70 -1.52
N VAL A 128 10.91 -4.02 -1.70
CA VAL A 128 11.88 -4.72 -2.58
C VAL A 128 11.62 -4.48 -4.07
N GLN A 129 10.37 -4.18 -4.44
CA GLN A 129 9.97 -3.84 -5.82
C GLN A 129 9.13 -2.57 -5.88
N GLN A 130 8.96 -1.88 -4.77
CA GLN A 130 8.14 -0.69 -4.64
C GLN A 130 8.95 0.41 -3.97
N THR A 131 8.74 1.63 -4.40
CA THR A 131 9.34 2.81 -3.80
C THR A 131 8.34 3.64 -2.98
N SER A 132 7.21 3.04 -2.59
CA SER A 132 6.19 3.69 -1.75
C SER A 132 6.68 3.82 -0.30
N ALA A 133 6.41 4.96 0.32
CA ALA A 133 6.72 5.17 1.73
C ALA A 133 5.75 4.38 2.64
N ASP A 134 6.23 3.98 3.82
CA ASP A 134 5.51 3.17 4.79
C ASP A 134 4.94 4.03 5.92
N MET A 135 3.63 3.94 6.20
CA MET A 135 3.00 4.67 7.29
C MET A 135 3.52 4.25 8.68
N ASP A 136 3.89 2.99 8.84
CA ASP A 136 4.35 2.45 10.10
C ASP A 136 5.79 2.82 10.45
N ALA A 137 6.45 3.59 9.54
CA ALA A 137 7.71 4.26 9.86
C ALA A 137 7.60 5.20 11.08
N ILE A 138 6.37 5.68 11.35
CA ILE A 138 6.08 6.65 12.41
C ILE A 138 5.08 6.04 13.40
N THR A 139 5.45 5.99 14.68
CA THR A 139 4.58 5.46 15.74
C THR A 139 3.36 6.36 16.00
N PRO A 140 2.16 5.79 16.24
CA PRO A 140 0.96 6.56 16.60
C PRO A 140 1.16 7.48 17.80
N GLY A 141 1.95 7.06 18.81
CA GLY A 141 2.24 7.82 20.00
C GLY A 141 2.98 9.14 19.77
N ALA A 142 3.73 9.24 18.68
CA ALA A 142 4.46 10.46 18.30
C ALA A 142 3.61 11.46 17.49
N LEU A 143 2.42 11.06 17.02
CA LEU A 143 1.57 11.88 16.17
C LEU A 143 0.71 12.85 16.99
N GLN A 144 0.63 14.08 16.55
CA GLN A 144 -0.39 15.04 16.97
C GLN A 144 -1.70 14.80 16.19
N ARG A 145 -1.59 14.53 14.89
CA ARG A 145 -2.71 14.23 14.00
C ARG A 145 -2.22 13.65 12.66
N VAL A 146 -3.13 13.11 11.91
CA VAL A 146 -2.94 12.73 10.51
C VAL A 146 -3.87 13.57 9.64
N ASP A 147 -3.31 14.31 8.70
CA ASP A 147 -4.04 15.13 7.75
C ASP A 147 -4.15 14.41 6.40
N ILE A 148 -5.36 14.32 5.84
CA ILE A 148 -5.65 13.62 4.60
C ILE A 148 -6.36 14.59 3.65
N VAL A 149 -5.76 14.80 2.48
CA VAL A 149 -6.32 15.61 1.39
C VAL A 149 -6.51 14.68 0.20
N PRO A 150 -7.72 14.17 -0.07
CA PRO A 150 -7.98 13.24 -1.16
C PRO A 150 -8.14 13.95 -2.51
N ASP A 151 -7.21 14.83 -2.86
CA ASP A 151 -7.19 15.69 -4.03
C ASP A 151 -5.79 15.77 -4.63
N GLY A 152 -5.68 15.99 -5.94
CA GLY A 152 -4.39 16.15 -6.60
C GLY A 152 -3.53 17.24 -5.98
N GLY A 153 -2.36 16.84 -5.44
CA GLY A 153 -1.47 17.71 -4.67
C GLY A 153 -0.16 18.07 -5.37
N SER A 154 0.03 17.71 -6.65
CA SER A 154 1.34 17.89 -7.31
C SER A 154 1.77 19.35 -7.47
N ALA A 155 0.83 20.30 -7.58
CA ALA A 155 1.14 21.74 -7.59
C ALA A 155 1.83 22.21 -6.30
N THR A 156 1.62 21.53 -5.17
CA THR A 156 2.17 21.87 -3.85
C THR A 156 3.36 20.98 -3.49
N TYR A 157 3.26 19.65 -3.74
CA TYR A 157 4.17 18.65 -3.21
C TYR A 157 4.96 17.86 -4.27
N GLY A 158 4.71 18.11 -5.58
CA GLY A 158 5.37 17.42 -6.68
C GLY A 158 4.77 16.05 -6.98
N ALA A 159 5.59 15.11 -7.42
CA ALA A 159 5.18 13.79 -7.88
C ALA A 159 4.39 12.98 -6.85
N ASP A 160 3.64 11.97 -7.33
CA ASP A 160 2.97 10.91 -6.57
C ASP A 160 1.70 11.35 -5.82
N ALA A 161 1.33 12.63 -5.86
CA ALA A 161 0.12 13.17 -5.25
C ALA A 161 -1.05 13.21 -6.26
N VAL A 162 -1.37 12.08 -6.89
CA VAL A 162 -2.48 11.96 -7.86
C VAL A 162 -3.79 11.63 -7.16
N GLY A 163 -3.80 10.59 -6.30
CA GLY A 163 -4.95 10.16 -5.52
C GLY A 163 -5.17 10.98 -4.26
N GLY A 164 -4.16 11.74 -3.84
CA GLY A 164 -4.18 12.57 -2.64
C GLY A 164 -2.86 12.60 -1.89
N VAL A 165 -2.91 13.22 -0.71
CA VAL A 165 -1.79 13.39 0.22
C VAL A 165 -2.21 12.94 1.60
N VAL A 166 -1.38 12.16 2.27
CA VAL A 166 -1.46 11.83 3.69
C VAL A 166 -0.26 12.44 4.39
N ASN A 167 -0.47 13.30 5.37
CA ASN A 167 0.59 13.99 6.09
C ASN A 167 0.53 13.64 7.58
N LEU A 168 1.55 12.97 8.06
CA LEU A 168 1.74 12.61 9.45
C LEU A 168 2.32 13.82 10.18
N ILE A 169 1.53 14.47 11.02
CA ILE A 169 1.94 15.64 11.79
C ILE A 169 2.40 15.21 13.17
N THR A 170 3.66 15.47 13.51
CA THR A 170 4.25 15.10 14.78
C THR A 170 3.84 16.05 15.91
N ARG A 171 3.98 15.60 17.14
CA ARG A 171 3.88 16.46 18.34
C ARG A 171 4.97 17.53 18.26
N LYS A 172 4.62 18.80 18.49
CA LYS A 172 5.59 19.90 18.58
C LYS A 172 6.38 19.84 19.88
N SER A 173 5.70 19.57 20.98
CA SER A 173 6.30 19.48 22.32
C SER A 173 5.63 18.39 23.14
N PHE A 174 6.34 17.90 24.11
CA PHE A 174 5.84 17.01 25.15
C PHE A 174 6.54 17.31 26.47
N ASP A 175 5.79 17.37 27.58
CA ASP A 175 6.36 17.56 28.90
C ASP A 175 5.89 16.44 29.83
N GLY A 176 6.82 15.74 30.45
CA GLY A 176 6.60 14.60 31.32
C GLY A 176 6.97 13.27 30.69
N LEU A 177 6.39 12.20 31.22
CA LEU A 177 6.54 10.83 30.77
C LEU A 177 5.14 10.22 30.56
N GLU A 178 4.91 9.63 29.42
CA GLU A 178 3.73 8.81 29.10
C GLU A 178 4.20 7.41 28.78
N VAL A 179 3.61 6.40 29.42
CA VAL A 179 3.86 4.99 29.14
C VAL A 179 2.54 4.27 28.98
N GLY A 180 2.50 3.30 28.08
CA GLY A 180 1.29 2.53 27.86
C GLY A 180 1.54 1.26 27.08
N GLY A 181 0.47 0.54 26.82
CA GLY A 181 0.48 -0.65 26.01
C GLY A 181 -0.93 -1.20 25.83
N HIS A 182 -1.07 -2.03 24.83
CA HIS A 182 -2.30 -2.74 24.52
C HIS A 182 -2.04 -4.24 24.45
N PHE A 183 -3.07 -5.01 24.75
CA PHE A 183 -3.09 -6.45 24.52
C PHE A 183 -4.45 -6.84 23.94
N GLY A 184 -4.44 -7.55 22.83
CA GLY A 184 -5.64 -7.99 22.15
C GLY A 184 -5.53 -9.42 21.62
N GLY A 185 -6.68 -10.03 21.38
CA GLY A 185 -6.76 -11.37 20.83
C GLY A 185 -8.04 -11.64 20.06
N ALA A 186 -7.93 -12.55 19.12
CA ALA A 186 -9.00 -13.21 18.37
C ALA A 186 -8.74 -14.72 18.38
N ASP A 187 -9.54 -15.50 17.67
CA ASP A 187 -9.27 -16.93 17.53
C ASP A 187 -7.92 -17.12 16.81
N ASP A 188 -7.04 -17.92 17.40
CA ASP A 188 -5.68 -18.23 16.94
C ASP A 188 -4.80 -17.03 16.62
N TYR A 189 -5.11 -15.87 17.25
CA TYR A 189 -4.38 -14.64 17.03
C TYR A 189 -4.23 -13.83 18.32
N HIS A 190 -3.07 -13.21 18.47
CA HIS A 190 -2.80 -12.24 19.55
C HIS A 190 -1.95 -11.10 19.02
N GLN A 191 -2.16 -9.92 19.61
CA GLN A 191 -1.41 -8.71 19.32
C GLN A 191 -1.14 -7.96 20.62
N TRP A 192 0.02 -7.33 20.75
CA TRP A 192 0.34 -6.45 21.87
C TRP A 192 1.36 -5.40 21.47
N ASP A 193 1.34 -4.29 22.16
CA ASP A 193 2.36 -3.24 22.07
C ASP A 193 2.73 -2.70 23.45
N VAL A 194 3.89 -2.09 23.52
CA VAL A 194 4.31 -1.22 24.61
C VAL A 194 4.91 0.05 24.02
N HIS A 195 4.50 1.20 24.55
CA HIS A 195 4.97 2.48 24.06
C HIS A 195 5.35 3.42 25.20
N ALA A 196 6.29 4.33 24.94
CA ALA A 196 6.69 5.36 25.87
C ALA A 196 7.02 6.65 25.13
N THR A 197 6.55 7.78 25.67
CA THR A 197 6.91 9.12 25.20
C THR A 197 7.42 9.91 26.37
N ALA A 198 8.62 10.48 26.24
CA ALA A 198 9.23 11.33 27.27
C ALA A 198 9.66 12.65 26.64
N GLY A 199 9.56 13.72 27.40
CA GLY A 199 9.99 15.02 26.90
C GLY A 199 10.06 16.08 27.99
N LYS A 200 10.64 17.22 27.61
CA LYS A 200 10.78 18.40 28.45
C LYS A 200 10.65 19.67 27.63
N THR A 201 9.80 20.56 28.10
CA THR A 201 9.72 21.94 27.64
C THR A 201 10.59 22.83 28.51
N PHE A 202 11.32 23.73 27.89
CA PHE A 202 12.20 24.72 28.54
C PHE A 202 12.03 26.11 27.90
N ASP A 203 12.62 27.16 28.46
CA ASP A 203 12.30 28.55 28.12
C ASP A 203 12.32 28.88 26.61
N LYS A 204 13.19 28.23 25.83
CA LYS A 204 13.39 28.50 24.40
C LYS A 204 13.07 27.34 23.48
N GLY A 205 12.43 26.27 24.00
CA GLY A 205 12.14 25.15 23.15
C GLY A 205 11.66 23.91 23.87
N SER A 206 11.71 22.80 23.18
CA SER A 206 11.32 21.50 23.71
C SER A 206 12.19 20.40 23.10
N ALA A 207 12.31 19.30 23.84
CA ALA A 207 12.89 18.06 23.35
C ALA A 207 12.01 16.89 23.79
N TRP A 208 11.75 15.94 22.90
CA TRP A 208 10.96 14.77 23.22
C TRP A 208 11.39 13.56 22.37
N ILE A 209 11.06 12.38 22.86
CA ILE A 209 11.32 11.10 22.21
C ILE A 209 10.12 10.18 22.46
N SER A 210 9.71 9.46 21.44
CA SER A 210 8.66 8.45 21.49
C SER A 210 9.18 7.13 20.93
N TYR A 211 8.98 6.06 21.67
CA TYR A 211 9.36 4.70 21.27
C TYR A 211 8.14 3.79 21.36
N ASP A 212 8.04 2.86 20.43
CA ASP A 212 7.00 1.85 20.36
C ASP A 212 7.61 0.51 19.95
N TYR A 213 7.17 -0.55 20.62
CA TYR A 213 7.38 -1.93 20.20
C TYR A 213 6.04 -2.61 20.07
N SER A 214 5.75 -3.16 18.91
CA SER A 214 4.54 -3.93 18.64
C SER A 214 4.86 -5.34 18.14
N HIS A 215 3.96 -6.28 18.44
CA HIS A 215 4.05 -7.66 17.99
C HIS A 215 2.66 -8.23 17.73
N HIS A 216 2.53 -9.00 16.66
CA HIS A 216 1.36 -9.85 16.42
C HIS A 216 1.72 -11.22 15.85
N GLY A 217 0.85 -12.19 16.13
CA GLY A 217 1.04 -13.58 15.76
C GLY A 217 0.68 -13.88 14.29
N LEU A 218 1.11 -15.03 13.83
CA LEU A 218 0.76 -15.63 12.54
C LEU A 218 -0.68 -16.20 12.60
N ILE A 219 -1.41 -16.10 11.49
CA ILE A 219 -2.64 -16.87 11.21
C ILE A 219 -2.41 -17.66 9.92
N LEU A 220 -2.69 -18.95 9.96
CA LEU A 220 -2.72 -19.81 8.78
C LEU A 220 -4.11 -19.81 8.13
N ASN A 221 -4.19 -20.12 6.85
CA ASN A 221 -5.48 -20.32 6.18
C ASN A 221 -6.32 -21.43 6.86
N GLY A 222 -5.67 -22.47 7.40
CA GLY A 222 -6.33 -23.52 8.15
C GLY A 222 -7.01 -23.08 9.45
N ASP A 223 -6.65 -21.90 9.98
CA ASP A 223 -7.21 -21.35 11.22
C ASP A 223 -8.54 -20.61 10.99
N ARG A 224 -9.02 -20.54 9.74
CA ARG A 224 -10.25 -19.82 9.37
C ARG A 224 -11.17 -20.70 8.54
N ASP A 225 -12.39 -20.91 9.01
CA ASP A 225 -13.39 -21.77 8.36
C ASP A 225 -13.75 -21.33 6.95
N TYR A 226 -13.66 -20.02 6.67
CA TYR A 226 -13.99 -19.46 5.36
C TYR A 226 -12.84 -19.53 4.33
N THR A 227 -11.62 -19.90 4.76
CA THR A 227 -10.45 -20.10 3.89
C THR A 227 -10.17 -21.57 3.60
N HIS A 228 -10.74 -22.50 4.36
CA HIS A 228 -10.59 -23.93 4.16
C HIS A 228 -11.98 -24.62 4.11
N ASN A 229 -12.02 -25.95 4.03
CA ASN A 229 -13.24 -26.74 3.86
C ASN A 229 -14.05 -26.35 2.60
N LEU A 230 -13.37 -25.89 1.56
CA LEU A 230 -14.01 -25.53 0.30
C LEU A 230 -14.52 -26.80 -0.38
N ASN A 231 -15.85 -26.93 -0.48
CA ASN A 231 -16.44 -27.99 -1.27
C ASN A 231 -16.26 -27.67 -2.75
N TYR A 232 -15.29 -28.31 -3.40
CA TYR A 232 -14.95 -28.07 -4.81
C TYR A 232 -16.08 -28.32 -5.81
N THR A 233 -17.18 -28.95 -5.38
CA THR A 233 -18.37 -29.17 -6.22
C THR A 233 -19.38 -28.02 -6.14
N THR A 234 -19.48 -27.36 -4.99
CA THR A 234 -20.43 -26.24 -4.73
C THR A 234 -19.72 -24.91 -4.65
N ARG A 235 -18.42 -24.90 -4.36
CA ARG A 235 -17.54 -23.74 -4.32
C ARG A 235 -16.24 -24.10 -5.04
N PRO A 236 -16.26 -24.22 -6.37
CA PRO A 236 -15.10 -24.68 -7.10
C PRO A 236 -13.97 -23.68 -6.93
N PHE A 237 -12.89 -24.13 -6.34
CA PHE A 237 -11.62 -23.43 -6.28
C PHE A 237 -10.89 -23.68 -7.61
N THR A 238 -10.63 -22.64 -8.38
CA THR A 238 -9.92 -22.76 -9.67
C THR A 238 -8.44 -23.12 -9.53
N GLY A 239 -7.94 -23.27 -8.31
CA GLY A 239 -6.58 -23.62 -7.96
C GLY A 239 -6.46 -25.02 -7.35
N ALA A 240 -7.12 -26.04 -7.91
CA ALA A 240 -6.77 -27.41 -7.55
C ALA A 240 -5.26 -27.59 -7.70
N ASN A 241 -4.55 -27.66 -6.56
CA ASN A 241 -3.11 -27.68 -6.56
C ASN A 241 -2.67 -29.07 -7.05
N LEU A 242 -1.98 -29.10 -8.17
CA LEU A 242 -1.40 -30.33 -8.75
C LEU A 242 -0.15 -30.78 -7.99
N THR A 243 0.34 -29.97 -7.07
CA THR A 243 1.48 -30.28 -6.21
C THR A 243 1.00 -31.09 -5.01
N CYS A 244 0.99 -32.40 -5.15
CA CYS A 244 0.49 -33.37 -4.16
C CYS A 244 1.56 -34.39 -3.78
N ASN A 245 1.29 -35.17 -2.77
CA ASN A 245 2.01 -36.41 -2.46
C ASN A 245 1.01 -37.58 -2.29
N PRO A 246 0.94 -38.53 -3.23
CA PRO A 246 1.72 -38.66 -4.47
C PRO A 246 1.47 -37.51 -5.45
N GLY A 247 2.53 -37.12 -6.19
CA GLY A 247 2.50 -36.01 -7.12
C GLY A 247 1.90 -36.34 -8.48
N ASN A 248 2.17 -35.47 -9.43
CA ASN A 248 1.76 -35.58 -10.81
C ASN A 248 2.97 -35.54 -11.73
N PHE A 249 2.81 -36.14 -12.89
CA PHE A 249 3.78 -36.14 -13.95
C PHE A 249 3.19 -35.48 -15.18
N THR A 250 3.93 -34.56 -15.83
CA THR A 250 3.44 -33.88 -17.03
C THR A 250 4.24 -34.30 -18.25
N SER A 251 3.54 -34.61 -19.35
CA SER A 251 4.14 -34.80 -20.67
C SER A 251 3.43 -33.87 -21.66
N GLY A 252 4.13 -32.85 -22.12
CA GLY A 252 3.49 -31.75 -22.87
C GLY A 252 2.44 -31.05 -21.99
N PHE A 253 1.19 -31.05 -22.43
CA PHE A 253 0.05 -30.48 -21.68
C PHE A 253 -0.77 -31.51 -20.93
N THR A 254 -0.37 -32.77 -20.96
CA THR A 254 -1.11 -33.88 -20.31
C THR A 254 -0.51 -34.13 -18.94
N VAL A 255 -1.38 -34.17 -17.93
CA VAL A 255 -1.03 -34.45 -16.54
C VAL A 255 -1.42 -35.89 -16.23
N TYR A 256 -0.47 -36.69 -15.71
CA TYR A 256 -0.63 -38.08 -15.29
C TYR A 256 -0.45 -38.15 -13.78
N PRO A 257 -1.40 -38.71 -13.00
CA PRO A 257 -1.17 -38.91 -11.58
C PRO A 257 -0.07 -39.95 -11.36
N ILE A 258 0.76 -39.72 -10.33
CA ILE A 258 1.71 -40.74 -9.88
C ILE A 258 0.99 -41.69 -8.90
N ALA A 259 1.00 -42.98 -9.19
CA ALA A 259 0.51 -44.02 -8.31
C ALA A 259 1.53 -45.15 -8.22
N ASN A 260 1.82 -45.62 -7.00
CA ASN A 260 2.83 -46.64 -6.73
C ASN A 260 4.21 -46.35 -7.34
N GLY A 261 4.61 -45.07 -7.35
CA GLY A 261 5.90 -44.60 -7.86
C GLY A 261 6.02 -44.56 -9.38
N ALA A 262 4.92 -44.66 -10.12
CA ALA A 262 4.89 -44.60 -11.57
C ALA A 262 3.73 -43.69 -12.07
N PRO A 263 3.89 -42.97 -13.22
CA PRO A 263 2.79 -42.28 -13.86
C PRO A 263 1.74 -43.27 -14.39
N VAL A 264 0.48 -42.96 -14.15
CA VAL A 264 -0.66 -43.81 -14.62
C VAL A 264 -1.66 -42.91 -15.39
N VAL A 265 -2.51 -43.54 -16.21
CA VAL A 265 -3.61 -42.83 -16.88
C VAL A 265 -4.77 -42.70 -15.90
N GLY A 266 -5.19 -41.46 -15.65
CA GLY A 266 -6.26 -41.15 -14.71
C GLY A 266 -6.42 -39.65 -14.48
N PRO A 267 -7.39 -39.23 -13.64
CA PRO A 267 -7.49 -37.83 -13.23
C PRO A 267 -6.26 -37.45 -12.40
N PRO A 268 -5.76 -36.22 -12.52
CA PRO A 268 -4.63 -35.73 -11.74
C PRO A 268 -4.86 -35.86 -10.23
N ASN A 269 -3.80 -36.14 -9.47
CA ASN A 269 -3.81 -35.97 -8.03
C ASN A 269 -3.97 -34.51 -7.70
N THR A 270 -4.95 -34.18 -6.85
CA THR A 270 -5.21 -32.79 -6.41
C THR A 270 -5.27 -32.72 -4.90
N CYS A 271 -4.65 -31.70 -4.34
CA CYS A 271 -4.59 -31.45 -2.90
C CYS A 271 -4.96 -30.00 -2.56
N ASP A 272 -5.38 -29.78 -1.34
CA ASP A 272 -5.48 -28.46 -0.75
C ASP A 272 -4.27 -28.22 0.18
N ASN A 273 -3.22 -27.61 -0.36
CA ASN A 273 -2.05 -27.19 0.42
C ASN A 273 -2.21 -25.79 1.00
N SER A 274 -3.32 -25.11 0.67
CA SER A 274 -3.54 -23.72 1.10
C SER A 274 -3.71 -23.61 2.61
N GLN A 275 -4.23 -24.63 3.27
CA GLN A 275 -4.46 -24.64 4.72
C GLN A 275 -3.20 -24.33 5.53
N ALA A 276 -2.04 -24.79 5.08
CA ALA A 276 -0.76 -24.60 5.76
C ALA A 276 -0.07 -23.27 5.37
N THR A 277 -0.66 -22.49 4.49
CA THR A 277 -0.07 -21.21 4.06
C THR A 277 -0.54 -20.05 4.94
N THR A 278 0.30 -19.04 5.04
CA THR A 278 -0.01 -17.82 5.80
C THR A 278 -1.23 -17.11 5.23
N PHE A 279 -2.16 -16.83 6.11
CA PHE A 279 -3.29 -15.95 5.90
C PHE A 279 -2.97 -14.51 6.37
N PHE A 280 -2.35 -14.39 7.55
CA PHE A 280 -1.86 -13.14 8.12
C PHE A 280 -0.47 -13.39 8.71
N PRO A 281 0.58 -12.67 8.26
CA PRO A 281 1.96 -12.89 8.73
C PRO A 281 2.12 -12.58 10.21
N ALA A 282 3.15 -13.14 10.84
CA ALA A 282 3.63 -12.62 12.11
C ALA A 282 4.48 -11.38 11.88
N GLU A 283 4.42 -10.42 12.78
CA GLU A 283 5.22 -9.20 12.73
C GLU A 283 5.74 -8.78 14.10
N SER A 284 6.98 -8.28 14.12
CA SER A 284 7.55 -7.55 15.26
C SER A 284 8.13 -6.25 14.73
N ARG A 285 7.83 -5.12 15.42
CA ARG A 285 8.27 -3.80 14.97
C ARG A 285 8.76 -2.95 16.12
N HIS A 286 9.88 -2.27 15.88
CA HIS A 286 10.42 -1.21 16.73
C HIS A 286 10.30 0.11 15.97
N SER A 287 9.71 1.12 16.56
CA SER A 287 9.61 2.48 16.00
C SER A 287 10.10 3.51 17.00
N LEU A 288 10.87 4.47 16.54
CA LEU A 288 11.43 5.56 17.31
C LEU A 288 11.24 6.87 16.56
N LEU A 289 10.72 7.90 17.23
CA LEU A 289 10.72 9.26 16.72
C LEU A 289 11.19 10.22 17.82
N ALA A 290 12.04 11.17 17.45
CA ALA A 290 12.51 12.23 18.35
C ALA A 290 12.30 13.60 17.72
N GLY A 291 11.94 14.57 18.55
CA GLY A 291 11.78 15.97 18.16
C GLY A 291 12.56 16.89 19.08
N PHE A 292 13.14 17.92 18.47
CA PHE A 292 13.82 19.02 19.19
C PHE A 292 13.46 20.32 18.48
N ASP A 293 12.97 21.28 19.25
CA ASP A 293 12.58 22.61 18.77
C ASP A 293 13.28 23.65 19.65
N TYR A 294 13.95 24.64 19.04
CA TYR A 294 14.70 25.65 19.79
C TYR A 294 14.68 27.02 19.10
N ASP A 295 14.28 28.05 19.85
CA ASP A 295 14.32 29.44 19.41
C ASP A 295 15.74 29.99 19.53
N LEU A 296 16.49 29.96 18.42
CA LEU A 296 17.84 30.53 18.31
C LEU A 296 17.82 32.05 18.53
N ALA A 297 16.77 32.70 18.05
CA ALA A 297 16.49 34.12 18.23
C ALA A 297 14.98 34.35 18.18
N SER A 298 14.49 35.54 18.55
CA SER A 298 13.05 35.85 18.47
C SER A 298 12.45 35.78 17.08
N TRP A 299 13.29 35.74 16.04
CA TRP A 299 12.92 35.65 14.63
C TRP A 299 13.37 34.37 13.94
N LEU A 300 14.10 33.47 14.65
CA LEU A 300 14.69 32.27 14.08
C LEU A 300 14.50 31.05 14.99
N THR A 301 13.76 30.07 14.51
CA THR A 301 13.55 28.79 15.18
C THR A 301 14.27 27.68 14.42
N PHE A 302 14.91 26.78 15.14
CA PHE A 302 15.49 25.53 14.62
C PHE A 302 14.64 24.37 15.09
N ASP A 303 14.19 23.54 14.15
CA ASP A 303 13.48 22.29 14.40
C ASP A 303 14.32 21.10 13.92
N LEU A 304 14.31 20.01 14.65
CA LEU A 304 14.94 18.76 14.25
C LEU A 304 13.98 17.60 14.51
N ARG A 305 13.78 16.78 13.48
CA ARG A 305 13.09 15.50 13.60
C ARG A 305 14.02 14.37 13.21
N GLY A 306 14.01 13.29 13.98
CA GLY A 306 14.75 12.08 13.66
C GLY A 306 13.88 10.86 13.91
N TYR A 307 13.80 9.93 12.97
CA TYR A 307 13.02 8.71 13.08
C TYR A 307 13.80 7.47 12.67
N TYR A 308 13.41 6.35 13.25
CA TYR A 308 13.90 5.02 12.93
C TYR A 308 12.79 3.99 13.08
N MET A 309 12.68 3.05 12.15
CA MET A 309 11.82 1.88 12.26
C MET A 309 12.58 0.64 11.81
N HIS A 310 12.36 -0.46 12.53
CA HIS A 310 12.81 -1.79 12.16
C HIS A 310 11.63 -2.75 12.34
N ARG A 311 11.31 -3.48 11.28
CA ARG A 311 10.22 -4.45 11.24
C ARG A 311 10.72 -5.77 10.68
N ASP A 312 10.39 -6.87 11.36
CA ASP A 312 10.56 -8.23 10.87
C ASP A 312 9.18 -8.87 10.75
N ALA A 313 8.88 -9.43 9.59
CA ALA A 313 7.67 -10.19 9.31
C ALA A 313 8.03 -11.58 8.81
N THR A 314 7.33 -12.60 9.32
CA THR A 314 7.54 -13.99 8.96
C THR A 314 6.26 -14.58 8.38
N ASN A 315 6.40 -15.34 7.32
CA ASN A 315 5.30 -16.07 6.69
C ASN A 315 5.66 -17.53 6.47
N ASP A 316 4.63 -18.36 6.33
CA ASP A 316 4.72 -19.79 5.96
C ASP A 316 4.08 -19.94 4.57
N GLY A 317 4.85 -20.36 3.58
CA GLY A 317 4.39 -20.61 2.22
C GLY A 317 3.73 -21.97 2.03
N GLY A 318 3.56 -22.72 3.13
CA GLY A 318 3.07 -24.08 3.09
C GLY A 318 4.13 -25.10 2.67
N PRO A 319 3.71 -26.32 2.38
CA PRO A 319 4.62 -27.39 1.98
C PRO A 319 5.42 -27.05 0.74
N ASN A 320 6.73 -27.28 0.77
CA ASN A 320 7.58 -27.11 -0.40
C ASN A 320 7.21 -28.10 -1.51
N PHE A 321 7.49 -27.72 -2.75
CA PHE A 321 7.16 -28.54 -3.91
C PHE A 321 8.22 -28.44 -5.01
N TYR A 322 8.34 -29.49 -5.81
CA TYR A 322 9.17 -29.51 -7.02
C TYR A 322 8.29 -29.50 -8.27
N SER A 323 8.71 -28.73 -9.25
CA SER A 323 8.07 -28.70 -10.57
C SER A 323 9.10 -28.61 -11.68
N GLY A 324 8.78 -29.14 -12.84
CA GLY A 324 9.63 -29.02 -14.01
C GLY A 324 10.93 -29.87 -13.98
N ILE A 325 11.03 -30.86 -13.09
CA ILE A 325 12.22 -31.72 -12.99
C ILE A 325 12.11 -32.83 -14.02
N PRO A 326 13.06 -32.91 -14.97
CA PRO A 326 13.06 -33.97 -15.97
C PRO A 326 13.18 -35.35 -15.32
N ALA A 327 12.27 -36.28 -15.65
CA ALA A 327 12.41 -37.66 -15.28
C ALA A 327 13.00 -38.47 -16.46
N SER A 328 13.98 -39.34 -16.19
CA SER A 328 14.51 -40.23 -17.22
C SER A 328 13.42 -41.15 -17.77
N SER A 329 13.49 -41.50 -19.06
CA SER A 329 12.55 -42.40 -19.71
C SER A 329 12.47 -43.79 -19.06
N SER A 330 13.50 -44.18 -18.33
CA SER A 330 13.54 -45.43 -17.55
C SER A 330 12.66 -45.37 -16.29
N LEU A 331 12.45 -44.18 -15.72
CA LEU A 331 11.58 -43.98 -14.54
C LEU A 331 10.14 -43.69 -14.97
N ALA A 332 9.92 -43.00 -16.09
CA ALA A 332 8.60 -42.65 -16.57
C ALA A 332 7.83 -43.78 -17.27
N GLY A 333 8.51 -44.89 -17.58
CA GLY A 333 7.93 -46.02 -18.35
C GLY A 333 7.93 -45.74 -19.86
N ALA A 334 7.92 -46.82 -20.66
CA ALA A 334 8.05 -46.78 -22.12
C ALA A 334 6.89 -46.09 -22.85
N ALA A 335 5.79 -45.78 -22.17
CA ALA A 335 4.61 -45.15 -22.77
C ALA A 335 4.70 -43.62 -22.86
N LEU A 336 5.67 -43.01 -22.18
CA LEU A 336 5.78 -41.54 -22.10
C LEU A 336 7.09 -41.11 -22.74
N ASN A 337 7.06 -40.76 -24.03
CA ASN A 337 8.23 -40.36 -24.79
C ASN A 337 8.82 -39.02 -24.24
N GLY A 338 9.92 -39.10 -23.55
CA GLY A 338 11.12 -38.24 -23.67
C GLY A 338 11.19 -36.92 -22.96
N THR A 339 10.17 -36.22 -22.53
CA THR A 339 10.29 -34.93 -21.84
C THR A 339 9.14 -34.73 -20.86
N ALA A 340 9.38 -35.13 -19.66
CA ALA A 340 8.36 -35.04 -18.64
C ALA A 340 8.86 -34.30 -17.40
N ALA A 341 7.99 -33.49 -16.80
CA ALA A 341 8.28 -32.79 -15.57
C ALA A 341 7.38 -33.31 -14.43
N GLY A 342 7.99 -33.65 -13.31
CA GLY A 342 7.23 -34.03 -12.09
C GLY A 342 6.71 -32.77 -11.38
N ILE A 343 5.48 -32.83 -10.88
CA ILE A 343 4.89 -31.84 -9.97
C ILE A 343 4.43 -32.59 -8.72
N PHE A 344 5.04 -32.34 -7.59
CA PHE A 344 4.68 -33.00 -6.32
C PHE A 344 5.09 -32.12 -5.13
N THR A 345 4.39 -32.28 -4.01
CA THR A 345 4.77 -31.72 -2.73
C THR A 345 5.97 -32.48 -2.19
N ASP A 346 6.98 -31.78 -1.72
CA ASP A 346 8.14 -32.40 -1.13
C ASP A 346 7.80 -33.03 0.25
N PRO A 347 7.87 -34.35 0.42
CA PRO A 347 7.58 -34.96 1.70
C PRO A 347 8.70 -34.79 2.75
N GLU A 348 9.88 -34.34 2.33
CA GLU A 348 11.08 -34.24 3.17
C GLU A 348 11.40 -32.85 3.68
N PHE A 349 10.92 -31.80 3.01
CA PHE A 349 11.00 -30.40 3.46
C PHE A 349 9.66 -29.98 4.06
N ALA A 350 9.68 -29.59 5.32
CA ALA A 350 8.44 -29.33 6.04
C ALA A 350 7.62 -28.18 5.41
N HIS A 351 8.13 -26.96 5.45
CA HIS A 351 7.41 -25.77 4.97
C HIS A 351 8.39 -24.76 4.37
N MET A 352 7.90 -23.94 3.46
CA MET A 352 8.64 -22.83 2.88
C MET A 352 8.47 -21.60 3.78
N TYR A 353 9.42 -21.34 4.64
CA TYR A 353 9.41 -20.13 5.44
C TYR A 353 9.98 -18.96 4.64
N GLY A 354 9.36 -17.80 4.83
CA GLY A 354 9.82 -16.54 4.28
C GLY A 354 9.93 -15.47 5.36
N ASP A 355 11.00 -14.69 5.29
CA ASP A 355 11.25 -13.57 6.18
C ASP A 355 11.34 -12.27 5.38
N THR A 356 10.72 -11.23 5.91
CA THR A 356 10.82 -9.88 5.36
C THR A 356 11.30 -8.94 6.45
N THR A 357 12.44 -8.30 6.24
CA THR A 357 12.97 -7.27 7.14
C THR A 357 12.86 -5.91 6.44
N THR A 358 12.34 -4.93 7.15
CA THR A 358 12.19 -3.56 6.67
C THR A 358 12.81 -2.60 7.68
N LYS A 359 13.66 -1.68 7.20
CA LYS A 359 14.29 -0.64 8.02
C LYS A 359 14.13 0.70 7.35
N THR A 360 13.83 1.72 8.12
CA THR A 360 13.88 3.09 7.64
C THR A 360 14.39 4.03 8.72
N TRP A 361 15.10 5.04 8.28
CA TRP A 361 15.53 6.13 9.16
C TRP A 361 15.59 7.44 8.38
N GLY A 362 15.48 8.54 9.10
CA GLY A 362 15.68 9.87 8.51
C GLY A 362 15.95 10.93 9.57
N VAL A 363 16.60 12.00 9.11
CA VAL A 363 16.91 13.18 9.92
C VAL A 363 16.53 14.42 9.13
N ILE A 364 15.74 15.30 9.75
CA ILE A 364 15.14 16.47 9.12
C ILE A 364 15.45 17.70 9.97
N PRO A 365 16.63 18.36 9.84
CA PRO A 365 16.84 19.70 10.33
C PRO A 365 16.04 20.72 9.51
N ARG A 366 15.39 21.67 10.21
CA ARG A 366 14.56 22.72 9.61
C ARG A 366 14.84 24.06 10.29
N LEU A 367 14.82 25.11 9.50
CA LEU A 367 14.94 26.50 9.96
C LEU A 367 13.68 27.28 9.54
N LYS A 368 13.09 27.97 10.51
CA LYS A 368 11.99 28.91 10.28
C LYS A 368 12.45 30.29 10.67
N ALA A 369 12.41 31.23 9.75
CA ALA A 369 12.84 32.59 9.98
C ALA A 369 11.73 33.60 9.67
N GLN A 370 11.38 34.44 10.65
CA GLN A 370 10.48 35.56 10.49
C GLN A 370 11.27 36.73 9.88
N LEU A 371 10.94 37.10 8.63
CA LEU A 371 11.70 38.08 7.85
C LEU A 371 11.15 39.51 7.99
N GLY A 372 10.12 39.69 8.83
CA GLY A 372 9.41 40.96 8.98
C GLY A 372 8.24 41.11 8.00
N HIS A 373 7.30 42.05 8.31
CA HIS A 373 6.08 42.27 7.52
C HIS A 373 5.24 41.03 7.29
N ASP A 374 5.21 40.11 8.24
CA ASP A 374 4.56 38.79 8.19
C ASP A 374 5.10 37.83 7.09
N TRP A 375 6.30 38.12 6.55
CA TRP A 375 7.02 37.18 5.71
C TRP A 375 7.81 36.19 6.54
N GLN A 376 7.77 34.89 6.11
CA GLN A 376 8.51 33.80 6.71
C GLN A 376 9.28 33.01 5.66
N LEU A 377 10.43 32.53 6.04
CA LEU A 377 11.16 31.46 5.35
C LEU A 377 11.01 30.18 6.16
N ASP A 378 10.62 29.10 5.49
CA ASP A 378 10.70 27.72 5.98
C ASP A 378 11.65 26.94 5.08
N ALA A 379 12.77 26.46 5.65
CA ALA A 379 13.76 25.71 4.89
C ALA A 379 14.17 24.44 5.65
N PHE A 380 14.25 23.32 4.93
CA PHE A 380 14.68 22.05 5.51
C PHE A 380 15.69 21.32 4.63
N LEU A 381 16.46 20.43 5.27
CA LEU A 381 17.20 19.36 4.66
C LEU A 381 16.61 18.03 5.18
N ASN A 382 16.39 17.08 4.30
CA ASN A 382 15.99 15.72 4.64
C ASN A 382 17.04 14.75 4.11
N VAL A 383 17.58 13.92 5.00
CA VAL A 383 18.44 12.80 4.66
C VAL A 383 17.79 11.55 5.21
N ALA A 384 17.41 10.64 4.33
CA ALA A 384 16.65 9.47 4.72
C ALA A 384 16.98 8.25 3.86
N GLU A 385 16.75 7.08 4.43
CA GLU A 385 16.96 5.79 3.80
C GLU A 385 15.86 4.81 4.19
N GLY A 386 15.37 4.05 3.19
CA GLY A 386 14.52 2.88 3.34
C GLY A 386 15.25 1.64 2.81
N ASP A 387 15.31 0.56 3.57
CA ASP A 387 15.91 -0.74 3.18
C ASP A 387 14.86 -1.82 3.47
N ALA A 388 14.47 -2.57 2.44
CA ALA A 388 13.61 -3.73 2.57
C ALA A 388 14.29 -4.96 1.96
N ARG A 389 14.19 -6.08 2.67
CA ARG A 389 14.73 -7.37 2.26
C ARG A 389 13.67 -8.43 2.45
N SER A 390 13.51 -9.28 1.46
CA SER A 390 12.67 -10.46 1.53
C SER A 390 13.49 -11.66 1.09
N GLN A 391 13.45 -12.71 1.89
CA GLN A 391 14.03 -13.99 1.56
C GLN A 391 12.99 -15.08 1.82
N SER A 392 12.94 -16.07 0.95
CA SER A 392 12.08 -17.23 1.14
C SER A 392 12.75 -18.45 0.55
N GLN A 393 12.54 -19.58 1.17
CA GLN A 393 12.97 -20.84 0.59
C GLN A 393 12.36 -20.98 -0.80
N THR A 394 13.19 -21.27 -1.79
CA THR A 394 12.72 -21.32 -3.19
C THR A 394 11.86 -22.55 -3.40
N ALA A 395 10.64 -22.35 -3.88
CA ALA A 395 9.80 -23.45 -4.34
C ALA A 395 10.55 -24.22 -5.44
N GLY A 396 10.68 -25.54 -5.25
CA GLY A 396 11.44 -26.38 -6.17
C GLY A 396 12.96 -26.29 -6.04
N GLY A 397 13.49 -25.54 -5.07
CA GLY A 397 14.90 -25.48 -4.78
C GLY A 397 15.76 -24.98 -5.95
N ASN A 398 17.00 -25.45 -6.04
CA ASN A 398 17.90 -25.21 -7.16
C ASN A 398 17.60 -26.17 -8.32
N ALA A 399 16.70 -25.77 -9.22
CA ALA A 399 16.19 -26.64 -10.30
C ALA A 399 17.29 -27.22 -11.22
N PRO A 400 18.34 -26.51 -11.65
CA PRO A 400 19.44 -27.09 -12.41
C PRO A 400 20.19 -28.20 -11.66
N VAL A 401 20.48 -27.97 -10.36
CA VAL A 401 21.14 -28.98 -9.52
C VAL A 401 20.23 -30.17 -9.30
N LEU A 402 18.95 -29.92 -9.02
CA LEU A 402 17.97 -30.99 -8.82
C LEU A 402 17.76 -31.84 -10.07
N ALA A 403 17.81 -31.25 -11.27
CA ALA A 403 17.78 -31.96 -12.54
C ALA A 403 19.01 -32.85 -12.73
N ALA A 404 20.20 -32.39 -12.34
CA ALA A 404 21.43 -33.18 -12.34
C ALA A 404 21.36 -34.33 -11.33
N ASP A 405 20.79 -34.09 -10.15
CA ASP A 405 20.58 -35.08 -9.11
C ASP A 405 19.57 -36.16 -9.54
N ALA A 406 18.54 -35.76 -10.27
CA ALA A 406 17.60 -36.73 -10.89
C ALA A 406 18.27 -37.57 -11.96
N ALA A 407 19.18 -36.98 -12.77
CA ALA A 407 19.90 -37.70 -13.82
C ALA A 407 20.92 -38.70 -13.26
N ASN A 408 21.57 -38.38 -12.14
CA ASN A 408 22.57 -39.28 -11.50
C ASN A 408 21.97 -40.24 -10.46
N GLY A 409 20.65 -40.17 -10.16
CA GLY A 409 19.93 -41.05 -9.26
C GLY A 409 20.02 -40.68 -7.76
N THR A 410 20.59 -39.54 -7.42
CA THR A 410 20.61 -39.03 -6.04
C THR A 410 19.25 -38.45 -5.60
N PHE A 411 18.40 -38.08 -6.57
CA PHE A 411 17.03 -37.63 -6.37
C PHE A 411 16.06 -38.44 -7.28
N ASN A 412 14.92 -38.83 -6.75
CA ASN A 412 13.88 -39.50 -7.52
C ASN A 412 12.73 -38.52 -7.82
N PRO A 413 12.60 -38.03 -9.06
CA PRO A 413 11.58 -37.04 -9.42
C PRO A 413 10.13 -37.60 -9.44
N LEU A 414 9.92 -38.89 -9.27
CA LEU A 414 8.58 -39.49 -9.20
C LEU A 414 8.09 -39.66 -7.76
N THR A 415 8.98 -39.65 -6.79
CA THR A 415 8.63 -39.80 -5.37
C THR A 415 8.99 -38.59 -4.53
N GLY A 416 9.79 -37.68 -5.06
CA GLY A 416 10.33 -36.52 -4.33
C GLY A 416 11.40 -36.88 -3.29
N ALA A 417 11.90 -38.12 -3.29
CA ALA A 417 12.81 -38.62 -2.28
C ALA A 417 14.29 -38.51 -2.71
N PHE A 418 15.14 -38.10 -1.80
CA PHE A 418 16.59 -38.15 -1.95
C PHE A 418 17.11 -39.53 -1.54
N ALA A 419 18.16 -40.00 -2.22
CA ALA A 419 18.80 -41.24 -1.85
C ALA A 419 19.35 -41.19 -0.41
N SER A 420 19.28 -42.30 0.33
CA SER A 420 19.83 -42.41 1.70
C SER A 420 21.36 -42.40 1.76
N THR A 421 22.03 -42.30 0.62
CA THR A 421 23.49 -42.22 0.51
C THR A 421 24.03 -40.87 0.98
N ALA A 422 25.33 -40.78 1.29
CA ALA A 422 25.98 -39.50 1.63
C ALA A 422 25.78 -38.45 0.53
N ALA A 423 25.81 -38.86 -0.75
CA ALA A 423 25.54 -37.95 -1.89
C ALA A 423 24.10 -37.43 -1.91
N GLY A 424 23.11 -38.31 -1.67
CA GLY A 424 21.71 -37.89 -1.61
C GLY A 424 21.42 -36.96 -0.43
N GLN A 425 22.03 -37.18 0.73
CA GLN A 425 21.90 -36.29 1.89
C GLN A 425 22.59 -34.94 1.66
N ALA A 426 23.72 -34.92 0.95
CA ALA A 426 24.36 -33.67 0.54
C ALA A 426 23.50 -32.89 -0.47
N ALA A 427 22.93 -33.58 -1.47
CA ALA A 427 21.99 -32.98 -2.43
C ALA A 427 20.78 -32.36 -1.72
N LYS A 428 20.17 -33.09 -0.77
CA LYS A 428 19.07 -32.58 0.07
C LYS A 428 19.45 -31.32 0.82
N ALA A 429 20.64 -31.29 1.43
CA ALA A 429 21.11 -30.12 2.18
C ALA A 429 21.27 -28.87 1.28
N ILE A 430 21.75 -29.04 0.04
CA ILE A 430 21.85 -27.96 -0.95
C ILE A 430 20.46 -27.39 -1.28
N GLN A 431 19.47 -28.25 -1.53
CA GLN A 431 18.12 -27.82 -1.84
C GLN A 431 17.44 -27.11 -0.66
N ALA A 432 17.65 -27.62 0.57
CA ALA A 432 17.10 -27.00 1.79
C ALA A 432 17.69 -25.62 2.08
N ASN A 433 18.90 -25.36 1.59
CA ASN A 433 19.61 -24.08 1.83
C ASN A 433 19.54 -23.10 0.66
N TYR A 434 18.65 -23.32 -0.31
CA TYR A 434 18.51 -22.47 -1.49
C TYR A 434 17.32 -21.54 -1.38
N TYR A 435 17.57 -20.23 -1.46
CA TYR A 435 16.59 -19.18 -1.19
C TYR A 435 16.46 -18.22 -2.36
N GLY A 436 15.21 -17.78 -2.60
CA GLY A 436 14.93 -16.59 -3.35
C GLY A 436 15.19 -15.37 -2.45
N PHE A 437 15.87 -14.40 -3.00
CA PHE A 437 16.22 -13.17 -2.31
C PHE A 437 15.87 -11.96 -3.15
N SER A 438 15.22 -10.98 -2.52
CA SER A 438 14.98 -9.66 -3.10
C SER A 438 15.28 -8.59 -2.07
N SER A 439 15.96 -7.53 -2.46
CA SER A 439 16.14 -6.35 -1.63
C SER A 439 15.97 -5.09 -2.45
N GLY A 440 15.45 -4.04 -1.80
CA GLY A 440 15.36 -2.70 -2.34
C GLY A 440 15.84 -1.70 -1.29
N LYS A 441 16.75 -0.84 -1.65
CA LYS A 441 17.29 0.23 -0.83
C LYS A 441 17.08 1.55 -1.53
N ASP A 442 16.31 2.46 -0.91
CA ASP A 442 16.05 3.81 -1.40
C ASP A 442 16.71 4.84 -0.49
N GLN A 443 17.47 5.74 -1.08
CA GLN A 443 18.17 6.81 -0.38
C GLN A 443 17.74 8.14 -0.97
N ILE A 444 17.30 9.07 -0.10
CA ILE A 444 16.84 10.39 -0.50
C ILE A 444 17.61 11.47 0.24
N VAL A 445 18.10 12.45 -0.50
CA VAL A 445 18.56 13.73 0.02
C VAL A 445 17.72 14.81 -0.62
N ASN A 446 16.90 15.50 0.19
CA ASN A 446 15.96 16.50 -0.27
C ASN A 446 16.17 17.80 0.51
N THR A 447 16.26 18.92 -0.18
CA THR A 447 16.30 20.27 0.42
C THR A 447 15.25 21.15 -0.22
N ARG A 448 14.53 21.90 0.60
CA ARG A 448 13.45 22.79 0.16
C ARG A 448 13.50 24.09 0.94
N ALA A 449 13.21 25.20 0.25
CA ALA A 449 13.03 26.50 0.87
C ALA A 449 11.75 27.14 0.33
N VAL A 450 10.90 27.64 1.24
CA VAL A 450 9.62 28.30 0.94
C VAL A 450 9.60 29.65 1.61
N PHE A 451 9.28 30.69 0.86
CA PHE A 451 8.95 32.02 1.37
C PHE A 451 7.45 32.19 1.29
N ASP A 452 6.80 32.60 2.37
CA ASP A 452 5.38 32.95 2.37
C ASP A 452 5.12 34.29 3.10
N GLY A 453 4.14 35.02 2.61
CA GLY A 453 3.74 36.27 3.23
C GLY A 453 2.68 37.07 2.46
N PRO A 454 2.21 38.19 3.03
CA PRO A 454 1.26 39.05 2.37
C PRO A 454 1.95 39.90 1.28
N LEU A 455 1.28 40.13 0.14
CA LEU A 455 1.72 41.01 -0.94
C LEU A 455 1.10 42.42 -0.78
N PHE A 456 -0.22 42.48 -0.70
CA PHE A 456 -1.02 43.72 -0.55
C PHE A 456 -2.41 43.32 -0.04
N SER A 457 -3.19 44.29 0.39
CA SER A 457 -4.56 44.08 0.87
C SER A 457 -5.60 44.53 -0.15
N LEU A 458 -6.60 43.68 -0.37
CA LEU A 458 -7.86 43.97 -1.03
C LEU A 458 -8.95 44.25 0.01
N PRO A 459 -10.12 44.82 -0.39
CA PRO A 459 -11.23 44.95 0.54
C PRO A 459 -11.69 43.63 1.17
N GLY A 460 -11.47 42.49 0.48
CA GLY A 460 -11.77 41.15 0.98
C GLY A 460 -10.75 40.58 1.94
N GLY A 461 -9.56 41.19 2.06
CA GLY A 461 -8.48 40.70 2.91
C GLY A 461 -7.10 40.80 2.25
N ALA A 462 -6.08 40.28 2.94
CA ALA A 462 -4.71 40.27 2.42
C ALA A 462 -4.52 39.25 1.31
N VAL A 463 -4.02 39.65 0.16
CA VAL A 463 -3.50 38.77 -0.87
C VAL A 463 -2.18 38.18 -0.36
N ARG A 464 -2.10 36.86 -0.26
CA ARG A 464 -0.91 36.16 0.22
C ARG A 464 -0.30 35.32 -0.89
N ALA A 465 1.01 35.23 -0.86
CA ALA A 465 1.77 34.38 -1.79
C ALA A 465 2.75 33.50 -1.03
N ALA A 466 2.97 32.34 -1.60
CA ALA A 466 4.09 31.50 -1.25
C ALA A 466 4.85 31.11 -2.52
N PHE A 467 6.19 31.05 -2.44
CA PHE A 467 7.03 30.57 -3.55
C PHE A 467 8.32 29.96 -3.01
N GLY A 468 8.90 29.07 -3.80
CA GLY A 468 10.09 28.39 -3.35
C GLY A 468 10.74 27.52 -4.39
N GLY A 469 11.77 26.83 -3.94
CA GLY A 469 12.50 25.84 -4.73
C GLY A 469 12.82 24.59 -3.92
N GLU A 470 13.03 23.50 -4.63
CA GLU A 470 13.36 22.21 -4.06
C GLU A 470 14.39 21.49 -4.93
N PHE A 471 15.33 20.83 -4.30
CA PHE A 471 16.27 19.94 -4.97
C PHE A 471 16.25 18.59 -4.25
N MET A 472 16.09 17.52 -5.04
CA MET A 472 16.08 16.14 -4.53
C MET A 472 17.08 15.30 -5.32
N HIS A 473 17.82 14.48 -4.61
CA HIS A 473 18.63 13.39 -5.14
C HIS A 473 18.10 12.09 -4.54
N GLU A 474 17.77 11.15 -5.40
CA GLU A 474 17.26 9.82 -5.06
C GLU A 474 18.16 8.77 -5.69
N GLU A 475 18.50 7.73 -4.93
CA GLU A 475 19.22 6.55 -5.39
C GLU A 475 18.49 5.30 -4.93
N PHE A 476 18.15 4.43 -5.88
CA PHE A 476 17.53 3.14 -5.61
C PHE A 476 18.47 2.02 -6.03
N THR A 477 18.75 1.10 -5.11
CA THR A 477 19.56 -0.09 -5.36
C THR A 477 18.71 -1.33 -5.12
N GLN A 478 18.69 -2.22 -6.10
CA GLN A 478 17.97 -3.49 -6.02
C GLN A 478 18.92 -4.68 -6.19
N ARG A 479 18.64 -5.76 -5.45
CA ARG A 479 19.16 -7.11 -5.71
C ARG A 479 17.97 -8.05 -5.83
N ASN A 480 17.98 -8.92 -6.82
CA ASN A 480 16.94 -9.94 -7.02
C ASN A 480 17.56 -11.17 -7.66
N GLY A 481 17.39 -12.31 -7.03
CA GLY A 481 17.94 -13.57 -7.51
C GLY A 481 17.80 -14.69 -6.51
N ASN A 482 18.44 -15.81 -6.80
CA ASN A 482 18.48 -16.96 -5.91
C ASN A 482 19.92 -17.24 -5.51
N ALA A 483 20.12 -17.64 -4.26
CA ALA A 483 21.43 -18.02 -3.72
C ALA A 483 21.27 -18.98 -2.53
N GLU A 484 22.38 -19.54 -2.07
CA GLU A 484 22.41 -20.24 -0.80
C GLU A 484 22.20 -19.25 0.36
N LEU A 485 21.58 -19.72 1.43
CA LEU A 485 21.37 -18.91 2.63
C LEU A 485 22.72 -18.39 3.18
N GLY A 486 22.83 -17.07 3.28
CA GLY A 486 24.02 -16.38 3.72
C GLY A 486 24.98 -15.96 2.60
N ASP A 487 24.73 -16.35 1.33
CA ASP A 487 25.53 -15.92 0.16
C ASP A 487 24.79 -14.93 -0.76
N PHE A 488 23.87 -14.14 -0.21
CA PHE A 488 23.09 -13.16 -0.99
C PHE A 488 23.93 -12.00 -1.55
N ASP A 489 25.15 -11.82 -1.04
CA ASP A 489 26.09 -10.84 -1.58
C ASP A 489 26.66 -11.22 -2.96
N SER A 490 26.56 -12.50 -3.35
CA SER A 490 26.86 -12.96 -4.71
C SER A 490 25.88 -12.43 -5.76
N ILE A 491 24.65 -12.02 -5.35
CA ILE A 491 23.66 -11.44 -6.25
C ILE A 491 24.04 -10.01 -6.59
N VAL A 492 24.22 -9.75 -7.88
CA VAL A 492 24.71 -8.46 -8.38
C VAL A 492 23.69 -7.35 -8.07
N PRO A 493 24.09 -6.27 -7.39
CA PRO A 493 23.22 -5.13 -7.19
C PRO A 493 23.09 -4.28 -8.46
N HIS A 494 21.91 -3.71 -8.67
CA HIS A 494 21.64 -2.76 -9.72
C HIS A 494 21.17 -1.44 -9.09
N SER A 495 21.90 -0.35 -9.40
CA SER A 495 21.59 0.98 -8.85
C SER A 495 21.20 1.94 -9.95
N VAL A 496 20.18 2.76 -9.65
CA VAL A 496 19.73 3.86 -10.49
C VAL A 496 19.62 5.13 -9.66
N THR A 497 19.93 6.26 -10.25
CA THR A 497 19.86 7.56 -9.58
C THR A 497 18.97 8.53 -10.33
N ARG A 498 18.39 9.45 -9.59
CA ARG A 498 17.55 10.53 -10.11
C ARG A 498 17.87 11.83 -9.40
N LYS A 499 17.89 12.93 -10.16
CA LYS A 499 17.94 14.29 -9.61
C LYS A 499 16.73 15.05 -10.07
N VAL A 500 16.13 15.81 -9.15
CA VAL A 500 14.96 16.64 -9.42
C VAL A 500 15.25 18.05 -8.95
N ALA A 501 15.02 19.03 -9.82
CA ALA A 501 15.07 20.45 -9.49
C ALA A 501 13.68 21.05 -9.74
N SER A 502 13.13 21.76 -8.75
CA SER A 502 11.77 22.25 -8.79
C SER A 502 11.68 23.71 -8.40
N GLY A 503 10.76 24.43 -9.06
CA GLY A 503 10.31 25.74 -8.67
C GLY A 503 8.80 25.80 -8.60
N PHE A 504 8.25 26.44 -7.56
CA PHE A 504 6.81 26.46 -7.33
C PHE A 504 6.33 27.77 -6.70
N GLY A 505 5.03 28.03 -6.84
CA GLY A 505 4.38 29.17 -6.21
C GLY A 505 2.89 28.96 -6.05
N GLU A 506 2.34 29.64 -5.06
CA GLU A 506 0.92 29.67 -4.73
C GLU A 506 0.50 31.11 -4.42
N LEU A 507 -0.72 31.49 -4.83
CA LEU A 507 -1.34 32.77 -4.58
C LEU A 507 -2.74 32.54 -4.01
N SER A 508 -3.07 33.21 -2.91
CA SER A 508 -4.42 33.24 -2.32
C SER A 508 -4.98 34.69 -2.39
N VAL A 509 -6.14 34.81 -3.02
CA VAL A 509 -6.77 36.12 -3.32
C VAL A 509 -8.16 36.17 -2.71
N PRO A 510 -8.36 36.78 -1.53
CA PRO A 510 -9.66 37.01 -0.94
C PRO A 510 -10.34 38.19 -1.65
N ILE A 511 -11.26 37.87 -2.60
CA ILE A 511 -11.98 38.84 -3.41
C ILE A 511 -13.06 39.52 -2.57
N PHE A 512 -13.82 38.70 -1.81
CA PHE A 512 -14.80 39.16 -0.83
C PHE A 512 -14.46 38.63 0.55
N GLY A 513 -14.73 39.40 1.58
CA GLY A 513 -14.51 39.06 2.97
C GLY A 513 -15.23 40.04 3.90
N GLU A 514 -14.85 40.12 5.15
CA GLU A 514 -15.56 40.85 6.20
C GLU A 514 -15.88 42.31 5.84
N ASN A 515 -14.96 43.03 5.16
CA ASN A 515 -15.09 44.47 4.89
C ASN A 515 -15.89 44.80 3.62
N ASN A 516 -16.16 43.83 2.74
CA ASN A 516 -16.85 44.05 1.46
C ASN A 516 -17.88 42.98 1.12
N ARG A 517 -18.34 42.23 2.13
CA ARG A 517 -19.40 41.22 1.95
C ARG A 517 -20.70 41.87 1.47
N ILE A 518 -21.40 41.13 0.63
CA ILE A 518 -22.73 41.49 0.11
C ILE A 518 -23.70 40.33 0.28
N ALA A 519 -25.00 40.58 0.13
CA ALA A 519 -26.00 39.54 0.21
C ALA A 519 -25.69 38.42 -0.79
N GLY A 520 -25.57 37.20 -0.30
CA GLY A 520 -25.20 35.99 -1.09
C GLY A 520 -23.69 35.80 -1.35
N ILE A 521 -22.83 36.71 -0.86
CA ILE A 521 -21.37 36.57 -0.90
C ILE A 521 -20.79 37.08 0.42
N ASP A 522 -20.75 36.23 1.45
CA ASP A 522 -20.12 36.54 2.72
C ASP A 522 -18.59 36.52 2.59
N SER A 523 -18.06 35.54 1.84
CA SER A 523 -16.67 35.56 1.39
C SER A 523 -16.50 34.82 0.06
N LEU A 524 -15.45 35.21 -0.68
CA LEU A 524 -15.04 34.58 -1.93
C LEU A 524 -13.51 34.61 -2.02
N THR A 525 -12.89 33.46 -2.00
CA THR A 525 -11.43 33.31 -2.10
C THR A 525 -11.08 32.49 -3.33
N PHE A 526 -10.20 33.02 -4.15
CA PHE A 526 -9.59 32.32 -5.29
C PHE A 526 -8.14 31.93 -4.94
N SER A 527 -7.71 30.74 -5.34
CA SER A 527 -6.33 30.31 -5.22
C SER A 527 -5.81 29.81 -6.56
N ALA A 528 -4.54 30.10 -6.86
CA ALA A 528 -3.81 29.59 -8.00
C ALA A 528 -2.44 29.10 -7.54
N ALA A 529 -2.08 27.88 -7.89
CA ALA A 529 -0.78 27.31 -7.61
C ALA A 529 -0.20 26.69 -8.89
N GLY A 530 1.13 26.60 -8.95
CA GLY A 530 1.82 25.95 -10.05
C GLY A 530 3.21 25.51 -9.62
N ARG A 531 3.61 24.35 -10.14
CA ARG A 531 4.92 23.77 -9.91
C ARG A 531 5.52 23.29 -11.22
N TYR A 532 6.79 23.58 -11.44
CA TYR A 532 7.61 23.03 -12.51
C TYR A 532 8.70 22.16 -11.90
N ASP A 533 8.74 20.89 -12.32
CA ASP A 533 9.76 19.94 -11.94
C ASP A 533 10.59 19.55 -13.15
N HIS A 534 11.90 19.46 -12.99
CA HIS A 534 12.84 18.95 -14.00
C HIS A 534 13.56 17.71 -13.45
N TYR A 535 13.28 16.58 -14.05
CA TYR A 535 13.83 15.28 -13.72
C TYR A 535 14.97 14.92 -14.66
N SER A 536 16.05 14.34 -14.11
CA SER A 536 17.24 13.96 -14.89
C SER A 536 17.02 12.81 -15.89
N ASP A 537 15.96 12.02 -15.69
CA ASP A 537 15.65 10.83 -16.50
C ASP A 537 14.60 11.07 -17.59
N PHE A 538 13.51 11.81 -17.32
CA PHE A 538 12.44 12.00 -18.30
C PHE A 538 12.13 13.48 -18.64
N GLY A 539 12.88 14.44 -18.06
CA GLY A 539 12.73 15.85 -18.38
C GLY A 539 11.71 16.60 -17.53
N GLY A 540 11.00 17.59 -18.09
CA GLY A 540 10.18 18.54 -17.36
C GLY A 540 8.68 18.24 -17.33
N THR A 541 8.01 18.61 -16.22
CA THR A 541 6.55 18.66 -16.11
C THR A 541 6.11 19.95 -15.47
N PHE A 542 4.90 20.41 -15.81
CA PHE A 542 4.26 21.58 -15.21
C PHE A 542 2.84 21.26 -14.76
N ASP A 543 2.58 21.47 -13.48
CA ASP A 543 1.35 21.07 -12.81
C ASP A 543 0.67 22.26 -12.14
N PRO A 544 -0.30 22.92 -12.85
CA PRO A 544 -1.11 23.99 -12.31
C PRO A 544 -2.31 23.47 -11.51
N LYS A 545 -2.75 24.27 -10.53
CA LYS A 545 -3.99 24.07 -9.77
C LYS A 545 -4.70 25.40 -9.59
N PHE A 546 -6.02 25.41 -9.79
CA PHE A 546 -6.90 26.57 -9.53
C PHE A 546 -8.04 26.13 -8.63
N ALA A 547 -8.37 26.98 -7.67
CA ALA A 547 -9.39 26.65 -6.70
C ALA A 547 -10.20 27.88 -6.28
N LEU A 548 -11.44 27.63 -5.85
CA LEU A 548 -12.38 28.66 -5.43
C LEU A 548 -13.15 28.18 -4.20
N ASN A 549 -13.24 29.03 -3.17
CA ASN A 549 -14.18 28.92 -2.06
C ASN A 549 -15.15 30.09 -2.10
N TRP A 550 -16.43 29.80 -2.17
CA TRP A 550 -17.53 30.77 -2.10
C TRP A 550 -18.40 30.45 -0.89
N ASN A 551 -18.52 31.40 0.01
CA ASN A 551 -19.42 31.35 1.14
C ASN A 551 -20.60 32.29 0.86
N PRO A 552 -21.79 31.76 0.44
CA PRO A 552 -23.00 32.59 0.31
C PRO A 552 -23.42 33.22 1.63
N VAL A 553 -23.22 32.48 2.72
CA VAL A 553 -23.42 32.88 4.11
C VAL A 553 -22.35 32.20 4.96
N SER A 554 -22.08 32.67 6.17
CA SER A 554 -20.97 32.23 7.02
C SER A 554 -20.96 30.73 7.40
N TRP A 555 -22.08 30.05 7.27
CA TRP A 555 -22.28 28.65 7.63
C TRP A 555 -22.38 27.71 6.43
N TRP A 556 -22.29 28.23 5.21
CA TRP A 556 -22.38 27.45 3.97
C TRP A 556 -21.23 27.82 3.02
N THR A 557 -20.43 26.82 2.67
CA THR A 557 -19.33 26.95 1.71
C THR A 557 -19.63 26.10 0.46
N VAL A 558 -19.47 26.68 -0.70
CA VAL A 558 -19.38 25.98 -1.99
C VAL A 558 -17.96 26.09 -2.46
N ARG A 559 -17.35 24.99 -2.82
CA ARG A 559 -15.94 24.91 -3.21
C ARG A 559 -15.75 24.14 -4.51
N GLY A 560 -14.71 24.48 -5.22
CA GLY A 560 -14.33 23.74 -6.42
C GLY A 560 -12.86 23.93 -6.72
N ASN A 561 -12.27 22.92 -7.34
CA ASN A 561 -10.91 23.00 -7.85
C ASN A 561 -10.74 22.23 -9.17
N TRP A 562 -9.71 22.59 -9.88
CA TRP A 562 -9.18 21.88 -11.02
C TRP A 562 -7.67 21.91 -10.97
N GLY A 563 -7.03 20.78 -11.25
CA GLY A 563 -5.59 20.69 -11.27
C GLY A 563 -5.07 19.58 -12.18
N LYS A 564 -3.78 19.69 -12.48
CA LYS A 564 -2.99 18.60 -13.02
C LYS A 564 -2.10 18.04 -11.93
N SER A 565 -1.88 16.75 -12.01
CA SER A 565 -0.95 16.02 -11.14
C SER A 565 -0.22 14.98 -11.98
N PHE A 566 0.92 14.53 -11.46
CA PHE A 566 1.66 13.47 -12.12
C PHE A 566 2.26 12.51 -11.11
N GLN A 567 2.62 11.34 -11.61
CA GLN A 567 3.41 10.36 -10.90
C GLN A 567 4.67 10.06 -11.71
N ALA A 568 5.82 10.20 -11.10
CA ALA A 568 7.09 9.82 -11.70
C ALA A 568 7.15 8.29 -11.89
N PRO A 569 7.81 7.78 -12.93
CA PRO A 569 8.15 6.36 -12.98
C PRO A 569 8.93 5.99 -11.71
N SER A 570 8.52 4.93 -11.03
CA SER A 570 9.32 4.38 -9.93
C SER A 570 10.70 3.99 -10.44
N LEU A 571 11.77 4.30 -9.70
CA LEU A 571 13.11 3.86 -10.07
C LEU A 571 13.20 2.33 -10.16
N ALA A 572 12.47 1.62 -9.30
CA ALA A 572 12.35 0.16 -9.33
C ALA A 572 11.70 -0.38 -10.62
N SER A 573 10.92 0.43 -11.34
CA SER A 573 10.28 0.00 -12.59
C SER A 573 11.15 0.20 -13.84
N THR A 574 12.36 0.73 -13.70
CA THR A 574 13.26 1.03 -14.81
C THR A 574 14.17 -0.15 -15.16
N ALA A 575 14.59 -0.22 -16.41
CA ALA A 575 15.54 -1.23 -16.89
C ALA A 575 16.92 -1.15 -16.19
N GLY A 576 17.27 -0.01 -15.63
CA GLY A 576 18.49 0.16 -14.85
C GLY A 576 18.45 -0.57 -13.51
N ALA A 577 17.28 -0.62 -12.86
CA ALA A 577 17.07 -1.35 -11.60
C ALA A 577 16.82 -2.85 -11.85
N ILE A 578 16.01 -3.18 -12.87
CA ILE A 578 15.71 -4.56 -13.26
C ILE A 578 16.15 -4.75 -14.71
N PRO A 579 17.38 -5.23 -14.95
CA PRO A 579 17.86 -5.49 -16.30
C PRO A 579 16.94 -6.48 -17.03
N PRO A 580 16.66 -6.24 -18.31
CA PRO A 580 15.83 -7.14 -19.09
C PRO A 580 16.42 -8.54 -19.18
N GLY A 581 15.60 -9.56 -18.98
CA GLY A 581 15.88 -10.93 -19.38
C GLY A 581 15.22 -11.26 -20.72
N VAL A 582 15.55 -12.40 -21.30
CA VAL A 582 14.84 -12.95 -22.43
C VAL A 582 14.46 -14.41 -22.17
N VAL A 583 13.19 -14.73 -22.41
CA VAL A 583 12.66 -16.08 -22.29
C VAL A 583 12.24 -16.57 -23.68
N ALA A 584 12.62 -17.79 -24.02
CA ALA A 584 12.19 -18.47 -25.23
C ALA A 584 11.13 -19.52 -24.86
N PHE A 585 9.97 -19.42 -25.47
CA PHE A 585 8.91 -20.40 -25.27
C PHE A 585 8.23 -20.81 -26.59
N PRO A 586 7.63 -22.01 -26.67
CA PRO A 586 6.95 -22.46 -27.88
C PRO A 586 5.85 -21.49 -28.31
N ALA A 587 5.82 -21.08 -29.58
CA ALA A 587 4.80 -20.19 -30.09
C ALA A 587 3.42 -20.83 -29.95
N GLY A 588 2.44 -20.06 -29.50
CA GLY A 588 1.07 -20.54 -29.27
C GLY A 588 0.78 -21.09 -27.87
N ILE A 589 1.77 -21.14 -26.95
CA ILE A 589 1.53 -21.62 -25.56
C ILE A 589 0.51 -20.72 -24.83
N PHE A 590 0.53 -19.42 -25.10
CA PHE A 590 -0.43 -18.43 -24.62
C PHE A 590 -1.42 -17.96 -25.68
N GLY A 591 -1.43 -18.59 -26.87
CA GLY A 591 -2.22 -18.23 -28.05
C GLY A 591 -1.33 -17.76 -29.20
N ALA A 592 -1.87 -17.84 -30.40
CA ALA A 592 -1.23 -17.37 -31.62
C ALA A 592 -1.85 -16.04 -32.06
N ASN A 593 -1.08 -15.26 -32.84
CA ASN A 593 -1.67 -14.13 -33.55
C ASN A 593 -2.72 -14.64 -34.54
N PRO A 594 -3.99 -14.17 -34.48
CA PRO A 594 -5.04 -14.66 -35.37
C PRO A 594 -4.74 -14.50 -36.88
N ALA A 595 -3.93 -13.49 -37.23
CA ALA A 595 -3.49 -13.27 -38.59
C ALA A 595 -2.38 -14.25 -39.07
N PHE A 596 -1.68 -14.89 -38.09
CA PHE A 596 -0.56 -15.79 -38.35
C PHE A 596 -0.66 -17.05 -37.47
N PRO A 597 -1.68 -17.90 -37.68
CA PRO A 597 -2.01 -18.98 -36.71
C PRO A 597 -1.00 -20.14 -36.71
N ASN A 598 -0.09 -20.24 -37.70
CA ASN A 598 0.87 -21.33 -37.79
C ASN A 598 2.06 -21.12 -36.84
N THR A 599 2.03 -21.76 -35.67
CA THR A 599 3.05 -21.73 -34.64
C THR A 599 3.93 -22.98 -34.59
N ALA A 600 3.66 -24.00 -35.43
CA ALA A 600 4.33 -25.30 -35.35
C ALA A 600 5.85 -25.18 -35.54
N GLY A 601 6.61 -25.68 -34.57
CA GLY A 601 8.07 -25.66 -34.57
C GLY A 601 8.70 -24.28 -34.40
N LYS A 602 7.91 -23.25 -34.05
CA LYS A 602 8.39 -21.87 -33.87
C LYS A 602 8.44 -21.47 -32.38
N THR A 603 9.27 -20.48 -32.14
CA THR A 603 9.55 -19.95 -30.78
C THR A 603 9.25 -18.46 -30.72
N VAL A 604 8.64 -18.00 -29.63
CA VAL A 604 8.56 -16.59 -29.25
C VAL A 604 9.76 -16.25 -28.39
N LEU A 605 10.39 -15.12 -28.67
CA LEU A 605 11.41 -14.52 -27.79
C LEU A 605 10.76 -13.35 -27.03
N LEU A 606 10.52 -13.54 -25.74
CA LEU A 606 9.90 -12.56 -24.86
C LEU A 606 10.96 -11.86 -24.00
N LEU A 607 11.05 -10.54 -24.08
CA LEU A 607 11.77 -9.75 -23.09
C LEU A 607 10.99 -9.73 -21.78
N PHE A 608 11.45 -10.50 -20.78
CA PHE A 608 10.85 -10.64 -19.46
C PHE A 608 11.75 -11.55 -18.56
N PRO A 609 11.90 -11.29 -17.26
CA PRO A 609 11.49 -10.06 -16.59
C PRO A 609 12.33 -8.85 -16.97
N GLY A 610 11.90 -7.67 -16.55
CA GLY A 610 12.70 -6.46 -16.70
C GLY A 610 11.89 -5.18 -16.51
N GLY A 611 12.58 -4.11 -16.14
CA GLY A 611 12.00 -2.77 -16.06
C GLY A 611 11.87 -2.12 -17.44
N GLY A 612 11.10 -1.04 -17.50
CA GLY A 612 10.85 -0.32 -18.74
C GLY A 612 12.03 0.58 -19.15
N VAL A 613 12.14 0.80 -20.43
CA VAL A 613 13.09 1.73 -21.04
C VAL A 613 12.32 3.00 -21.42
N ASP A 614 12.92 4.17 -21.22
CA ASP A 614 12.35 5.49 -21.60
C ASP A 614 10.94 5.75 -21.03
N LEU A 615 10.70 5.32 -19.80
CA LEU A 615 9.42 5.53 -19.13
C LEU A 615 9.14 7.02 -18.93
N GLN A 616 7.92 7.42 -19.27
CA GLN A 616 7.42 8.79 -19.16
C GLN A 616 6.56 8.97 -17.91
N PRO A 617 6.39 10.20 -17.38
CA PRO A 617 5.52 10.44 -16.25
C PRO A 617 4.07 10.08 -16.58
N GLN A 618 3.42 9.46 -15.61
CA GLN A 618 1.98 9.21 -15.62
C GLN A 618 1.27 10.51 -15.25
N LYS A 619 0.19 10.88 -15.94
CA LYS A 619 -0.44 12.20 -15.84
C LYS A 619 -1.89 12.11 -15.44
N ALA A 620 -2.31 12.96 -14.51
CA ALA A 620 -3.69 13.06 -14.09
C ALA A 620 -4.26 14.46 -14.26
N LYS A 621 -5.58 14.52 -14.50
CA LYS A 621 -6.41 15.73 -14.41
C LYS A 621 -7.49 15.47 -13.38
N THR A 622 -7.59 16.38 -12.40
CA THR A 622 -8.55 16.24 -11.30
C THR A 622 -9.54 17.41 -11.33
N TRP A 623 -10.81 17.09 -11.08
CA TRP A 623 -11.90 18.04 -10.85
C TRP A 623 -12.59 17.70 -9.54
N GLU A 624 -12.84 18.72 -8.73
CA GLU A 624 -13.66 18.57 -7.55
C GLU A 624 -14.64 19.73 -7.42
N VAL A 625 -15.86 19.41 -7.01
CA VAL A 625 -16.88 20.38 -6.62
C VAL A 625 -17.56 19.86 -5.37
N GLY A 626 -17.67 20.68 -4.35
CA GLY A 626 -18.24 20.28 -3.08
C GLY A 626 -18.94 21.38 -2.34
N THR A 627 -19.60 20.99 -1.25
CA THR A 627 -20.28 21.90 -0.35
C THR A 627 -20.09 21.46 1.10
N ASP A 628 -19.94 22.44 1.98
CA ASP A 628 -19.78 22.26 3.42
C ASP A 628 -20.82 23.10 4.14
N ILE A 629 -21.56 22.49 5.07
CA ILE A 629 -22.70 23.12 5.76
C ILE A 629 -22.54 22.94 7.27
N THR A 630 -22.63 24.03 8.01
CA THR A 630 -22.58 24.06 9.49
C THR A 630 -23.70 24.98 10.02
N PRO A 631 -24.98 24.57 9.86
CA PRO A 631 -26.11 25.47 10.05
C PRO A 631 -26.29 25.87 11.52
N PRO A 632 -26.38 27.15 11.85
CA PRO A 632 -26.51 27.62 13.23
C PRO A 632 -27.86 27.20 13.88
N ALA A 633 -28.87 26.91 13.05
CA ALA A 633 -30.16 26.43 13.55
C ALA A 633 -30.12 25.02 14.14
N ILE A 634 -29.10 24.22 13.78
CA ILE A 634 -28.85 22.87 14.30
C ILE A 634 -27.42 22.85 14.83
N ALA A 635 -27.22 23.39 16.02
CA ALA A 635 -25.91 23.48 16.64
C ALA A 635 -25.28 22.08 16.75
N GLY A 636 -24.01 21.97 16.32
CA GLY A 636 -23.27 20.72 16.31
C GLY A 636 -23.40 19.86 15.06
N LEU A 637 -24.25 20.26 14.07
CA LEU A 637 -24.32 19.61 12.76
C LEU A 637 -23.22 20.13 11.85
N LYS A 638 -22.50 19.19 11.21
CA LYS A 638 -21.55 19.45 10.09
C LYS A 638 -21.87 18.48 8.98
N ALA A 639 -21.95 18.96 7.75
CA ALA A 639 -22.17 18.10 6.58
C ALA A 639 -21.23 18.51 5.45
N HIS A 640 -20.65 17.52 4.78
CA HIS A 640 -19.76 17.67 3.65
C HIS A 640 -20.19 16.76 2.51
N LEU A 641 -20.17 17.27 1.29
CA LEU A 641 -20.40 16.50 0.06
C LEU A 641 -19.42 16.98 -1.00
N THR A 642 -18.70 16.06 -1.64
CA THR A 642 -17.78 16.35 -2.73
C THR A 642 -18.01 15.39 -3.88
N TYR A 643 -18.25 15.91 -5.07
CA TYR A 643 -18.06 15.17 -6.32
C TYR A 643 -16.61 15.31 -6.78
N TYR A 644 -15.99 14.20 -7.17
CA TYR A 644 -14.65 14.18 -7.74
C TYR A 644 -14.65 13.45 -9.10
N LYS A 645 -13.71 13.85 -9.97
CA LYS A 645 -13.36 13.11 -11.19
C LYS A 645 -11.85 13.20 -11.42
N ILE A 646 -11.23 12.04 -11.68
CA ILE A 646 -9.80 11.91 -11.98
C ILE A 646 -9.63 11.13 -13.27
N ASP A 647 -8.98 11.75 -14.26
CA ASP A 647 -8.56 11.12 -15.50
C ASP A 647 -7.06 10.86 -15.42
N PHE A 648 -6.65 9.62 -15.17
CA PHE A 648 -5.25 9.21 -14.96
C PHE A 648 -4.78 8.41 -16.18
N THR A 649 -3.92 9.02 -16.97
CA THR A 649 -3.47 8.53 -18.28
C THR A 649 -1.97 8.23 -18.29
N ASN A 650 -1.52 7.55 -19.35
CA ASN A 650 -0.12 7.21 -19.54
C ASN A 650 0.44 6.36 -18.39
N ARG A 651 -0.41 5.53 -17.75
CA ARG A 651 -0.04 4.69 -16.63
C ARG A 651 0.93 3.61 -17.08
N ILE A 652 1.94 3.37 -16.24
CA ILE A 652 2.91 2.31 -16.44
C ILE A 652 2.25 0.97 -16.11
N ALA A 653 2.31 0.05 -17.06
CA ALA A 653 1.80 -1.29 -16.94
C ALA A 653 2.72 -2.29 -17.64
N THR A 654 2.73 -3.53 -17.17
CA THR A 654 3.38 -4.65 -17.85
C THR A 654 2.36 -5.32 -18.76
N PRO A 655 2.65 -5.51 -20.07
CA PRO A 655 1.75 -6.21 -20.96
C PRO A 655 1.46 -7.64 -20.49
N ALA A 656 0.21 -8.04 -20.54
CA ALA A 656 -0.21 -9.38 -20.10
C ALA A 656 0.08 -10.42 -21.22
N PHE A 657 1.35 -10.73 -21.44
CA PHE A 657 1.85 -11.63 -22.49
C PHE A 657 1.30 -13.07 -22.42
N TYR A 658 0.85 -13.49 -21.25
CA TYR A 658 0.26 -14.81 -21.00
C TYR A 658 -1.21 -14.93 -21.44
N LEU A 659 -1.83 -13.85 -21.93
CA LEU A 659 -3.21 -13.89 -22.44
C LEU A 659 -3.24 -14.26 -23.90
N SER A 660 -4.18 -15.12 -24.29
CA SER A 660 -4.43 -15.48 -25.71
C SER A 660 -4.80 -14.27 -26.58
N SER A 661 -5.25 -13.18 -25.96
CA SER A 661 -5.57 -11.90 -26.60
C SER A 661 -4.37 -10.94 -26.71
N PHE A 662 -3.16 -11.34 -26.32
CA PHE A 662 -1.98 -10.47 -26.30
C PHE A 662 -1.76 -9.71 -27.62
N TYR A 663 -1.77 -10.40 -28.74
CA TYR A 663 -1.55 -9.79 -30.05
C TYR A 663 -2.64 -8.79 -30.46
N THR A 664 -3.83 -8.90 -29.91
CA THR A 664 -4.93 -7.97 -30.13
C THR A 664 -4.87 -6.77 -29.20
N LEU A 665 -4.52 -7.01 -27.93
CA LEU A 665 -4.48 -5.98 -26.90
C LEU A 665 -3.23 -5.10 -26.99
N TYR A 666 -2.08 -5.69 -27.37
CA TYR A 666 -0.77 -5.02 -27.32
C TYR A 666 -0.06 -5.04 -28.70
N PRO A 667 -0.68 -4.48 -29.77
CA PRO A 667 -0.13 -4.58 -31.13
C PRO A 667 1.23 -3.88 -31.28
N SER A 668 1.57 -2.92 -30.41
CA SER A 668 2.87 -2.24 -30.40
C SER A 668 3.98 -3.00 -29.65
N SER A 669 3.63 -4.06 -28.92
CA SER A 669 4.55 -4.77 -28.05
C SER A 669 5.15 -6.03 -28.67
N TYR A 670 5.03 -6.22 -29.99
CA TYR A 670 5.65 -7.35 -30.68
C TYR A 670 6.04 -7.02 -32.12
N ILE A 671 7.00 -7.78 -32.64
CA ILE A 671 7.41 -7.78 -34.03
C ILE A 671 7.20 -9.20 -34.58
N MET A 672 6.23 -9.36 -35.49
CA MET A 672 5.93 -10.65 -36.10
C MET A 672 6.96 -11.02 -37.17
N ASN A 673 7.32 -12.30 -37.22
CA ASN A 673 8.12 -12.85 -38.30
C ASN A 673 7.18 -13.35 -39.43
N THR A 674 7.02 -12.57 -40.46
CA THR A 674 6.11 -12.87 -41.56
C THR A 674 6.85 -13.10 -42.88
N PRO A 675 6.26 -13.81 -43.85
CA PRO A 675 6.87 -13.95 -45.20
C PRO A 675 7.13 -12.63 -45.90
N SER A 676 6.29 -11.61 -45.67
CA SER A 676 6.44 -10.26 -46.24
C SER A 676 7.43 -9.35 -45.48
N ALA A 677 7.69 -9.67 -44.22
CA ALA A 677 8.62 -8.96 -43.37
C ALA A 677 9.35 -9.96 -42.43
N PRO A 678 10.29 -10.75 -42.96
CA PRO A 678 11.01 -11.73 -42.19
C PRO A 678 11.97 -11.05 -41.23
N LEU A 679 12.04 -11.60 -40.01
CA LEU A 679 13.02 -11.16 -39.02
C LEU A 679 14.44 -11.44 -39.50
N THR A 680 15.30 -10.46 -39.35
CA THR A 680 16.72 -10.58 -39.68
C THR A 680 17.53 -10.98 -38.47
N THR A 681 18.71 -11.58 -38.67
CA THR A 681 19.71 -11.85 -37.64
C THR A 681 20.03 -10.60 -36.81
N ALA A 682 20.19 -9.44 -37.51
CA ALA A 682 20.51 -8.17 -36.83
C ALA A 682 19.38 -7.71 -35.91
N GLN A 683 18.12 -7.84 -36.28
CA GLN A 683 16.98 -7.49 -35.45
C GLN A 683 16.89 -8.38 -34.20
N ILE A 684 17.05 -9.70 -34.35
CA ILE A 684 17.04 -10.63 -33.23
C ILE A 684 18.23 -10.33 -32.31
N GLN A 685 19.41 -10.13 -32.86
CA GLN A 685 20.60 -9.82 -32.10
C GLN A 685 20.48 -8.50 -31.31
N GLN A 686 19.93 -7.47 -31.93
CA GLN A 686 19.63 -6.19 -31.27
C GLN A 686 18.61 -6.39 -30.14
N TYR A 687 17.56 -7.16 -30.41
CA TYR A 687 16.48 -7.40 -29.45
C TYR A 687 16.96 -8.14 -28.19
N ILE A 688 17.67 -9.25 -28.36
CA ILE A 688 18.18 -10.04 -27.24
C ILE A 688 19.42 -9.42 -26.59
N GLY A 689 20.14 -8.55 -27.30
CA GLY A 689 21.39 -7.95 -26.82
C GLY A 689 21.24 -7.06 -25.59
N ALA A 690 20.03 -6.57 -25.33
CA ALA A 690 19.69 -5.83 -24.11
C ALA A 690 19.49 -6.75 -22.88
N ALA A 691 19.36 -8.07 -23.07
CA ALA A 691 19.06 -9.01 -22.00
C ALA A 691 20.34 -9.53 -21.33
N TYR A 692 20.30 -9.62 -19.98
CA TYR A 692 21.44 -10.15 -19.20
C TYR A 692 21.77 -11.62 -19.52
N ASN A 693 20.80 -12.37 -20.05
CA ASN A 693 20.92 -13.78 -20.40
C ASN A 693 20.91 -14.04 -21.91
N ALA A 694 21.29 -13.05 -22.72
CA ALA A 694 21.28 -13.14 -24.19
C ALA A 694 22.00 -14.38 -24.75
N ALA A 695 23.07 -14.85 -24.09
CA ALA A 695 23.82 -16.04 -24.47
C ALA A 695 22.97 -17.32 -24.51
N GLN A 696 21.97 -17.45 -23.62
CA GLN A 696 21.09 -18.63 -23.53
C GLN A 696 20.17 -18.79 -24.74
N VAL A 697 19.92 -17.70 -25.47
CA VAL A 697 19.03 -17.66 -26.64
C VAL A 697 19.77 -17.33 -27.94
N ALA A 698 21.08 -17.28 -27.92
CA ALA A 698 21.93 -16.94 -29.07
C ALA A 698 21.72 -17.84 -30.29
N GLN A 699 21.24 -19.08 -30.11
CA GLN A 699 20.89 -20.02 -31.17
C GLN A 699 19.83 -19.47 -32.16
N TYR A 700 18.93 -18.62 -31.66
CA TYR A 700 17.85 -18.01 -32.48
C TYR A 700 18.39 -16.91 -33.40
N VAL A 701 19.51 -16.29 -33.07
CA VAL A 701 20.20 -15.33 -33.94
C VAL A 701 20.65 -15.98 -35.26
N ASN A 702 21.12 -17.24 -35.16
CA ASN A 702 21.59 -18.00 -36.33
C ASN A 702 20.46 -18.72 -37.05
N ASN A 703 19.24 -18.74 -36.52
CA ASN A 703 18.08 -19.37 -37.12
C ASN A 703 16.81 -18.49 -37.03
N PRO A 704 16.80 -17.31 -37.67
CA PRO A 704 15.66 -16.39 -37.60
C PRO A 704 14.32 -16.99 -38.03
N SER A 705 14.34 -17.99 -38.89
CA SER A 705 13.13 -18.65 -39.39
C SER A 705 12.40 -19.47 -38.33
N SER A 706 13.09 -19.87 -37.26
CA SER A 706 12.50 -20.55 -36.12
C SER A 706 11.82 -19.60 -35.12
N VAL A 707 12.05 -18.28 -35.23
CA VAL A 707 11.41 -17.29 -34.39
C VAL A 707 10.03 -16.95 -34.95
N TYR A 708 9.01 -17.03 -34.12
CA TYR A 708 7.64 -16.65 -34.46
C TYR A 708 7.41 -15.15 -34.30
N ALA A 709 7.82 -14.61 -33.17
CA ALA A 709 7.73 -13.21 -32.84
C ALA A 709 8.79 -12.80 -31.79
N LEU A 710 9.13 -11.52 -31.78
CA LEU A 710 9.81 -10.86 -30.68
C LEU A 710 8.76 -10.12 -29.86
N GLU A 711 8.61 -10.42 -28.56
CA GLU A 711 7.56 -9.85 -27.70
C GLU A 711 8.16 -9.03 -26.57
N ASN A 712 7.69 -7.80 -26.41
CA ASN A 712 8.11 -6.91 -25.34
C ASN A 712 7.13 -6.98 -24.15
N GLY A 713 7.51 -7.70 -23.11
CA GLY A 713 6.81 -7.82 -21.83
C GLY A 713 7.34 -6.89 -20.74
N LEU A 714 8.22 -5.92 -21.07
CA LEU A 714 8.74 -4.94 -20.11
C LEU A 714 7.65 -3.91 -19.75
N SER A 715 7.85 -3.21 -18.65
CA SER A 715 6.96 -2.11 -18.23
C SER A 715 6.93 -1.00 -19.28
N GLN A 716 5.74 -0.50 -19.62
CA GLN A 716 5.49 0.52 -20.65
C GLN A 716 4.39 1.48 -20.20
N ASN A 717 4.37 2.71 -20.74
CA ASN A 717 3.28 3.66 -20.54
C ASN A 717 2.09 3.32 -21.46
N LEU A 718 1.21 2.46 -21.03
CA LEU A 718 0.13 1.90 -21.85
C LEU A 718 -1.27 2.21 -21.32
N ALA A 719 -1.46 2.13 -20.01
CA ALA A 719 -2.77 2.06 -19.39
C ALA A 719 -3.36 3.44 -19.04
N SER A 720 -4.66 3.46 -18.84
CA SER A 720 -5.36 4.60 -18.25
C SER A 720 -6.42 4.15 -17.24
N THR A 721 -6.77 5.05 -16.35
CA THR A 721 -7.86 4.87 -15.38
C THR A 721 -8.63 6.18 -15.25
N THR A 722 -9.95 6.13 -15.42
CA THR A 722 -10.84 7.25 -15.10
C THR A 722 -11.72 6.84 -13.93
N THR A 723 -11.72 7.63 -12.86
CA THR A 723 -12.60 7.40 -11.72
C THR A 723 -13.38 8.66 -11.37
N SER A 724 -14.64 8.49 -10.96
CA SER A 724 -15.45 9.56 -10.40
C SER A 724 -16.35 9.04 -9.29
N GLY A 725 -16.71 9.90 -8.37
CA GLY A 725 -17.53 9.51 -7.24
C GLY A 725 -17.98 10.67 -6.37
N LEU A 726 -18.63 10.31 -5.27
CA LEU A 726 -19.12 11.20 -4.23
C LEU A 726 -18.47 10.82 -2.91
N ASP A 727 -17.75 11.74 -2.28
CA ASP A 727 -17.34 11.65 -0.88
C ASP A 727 -18.27 12.47 -0.03
N PHE A 728 -18.77 11.91 1.06
CA PHE A 728 -19.72 12.58 1.94
C PHE A 728 -19.48 12.27 3.41
N SER A 729 -19.76 13.25 4.26
CA SER A 729 -19.91 13.04 5.69
C SER A 729 -20.98 13.92 6.29
N VAL A 730 -21.62 13.42 7.34
CA VAL A 730 -22.54 14.17 8.20
C VAL A 730 -22.21 13.80 9.64
N ASP A 731 -21.85 14.78 10.43
CA ASP A 731 -21.48 14.63 11.83
C ASP A 731 -22.40 15.52 12.67
N TYR A 732 -22.93 14.96 13.75
CA TYR A 732 -23.77 15.67 14.70
C TYR A 732 -23.29 15.40 16.13
N GLN A 733 -23.06 16.46 16.88
CA GLN A 733 -22.72 16.39 18.29
C GLN A 733 -23.66 17.30 19.09
N HIS A 734 -24.28 16.74 20.13
CA HIS A 734 -25.20 17.46 20.99
C HIS A 734 -24.71 17.41 22.43
N PRO A 735 -24.48 18.55 23.07
CA PRO A 735 -24.17 18.61 24.50
C PRO A 735 -25.40 18.24 25.34
N THR A 736 -25.20 17.55 26.45
CA THR A 736 -26.21 17.12 27.42
C THR A 736 -25.75 17.40 28.82
N ASP A 737 -26.64 17.33 29.81
CA ASP A 737 -26.28 17.52 31.23
C ASP A 737 -25.27 16.47 31.74
N PHE A 738 -25.20 15.30 31.12
CA PHE A 738 -24.27 14.22 31.50
C PHE A 738 -23.00 14.18 30.63
N GLY A 739 -22.87 15.08 29.63
CA GLY A 739 -21.75 15.14 28.72
C GLY A 739 -22.14 15.48 27.29
N SER A 740 -21.99 14.56 26.33
CA SER A 740 -22.44 14.76 24.95
C SER A 740 -22.83 13.44 24.28
N ILE A 741 -23.76 13.53 23.34
CA ILE A 741 -24.07 12.45 22.39
C ILE A 741 -23.61 12.86 21.01
N PHE A 742 -23.17 11.90 20.21
CA PHE A 742 -22.75 12.15 18.82
C PHE A 742 -23.18 11.02 17.90
N ALA A 743 -23.41 11.40 16.66
CA ALA A 743 -23.67 10.47 15.56
C ALA A 743 -22.97 11.00 14.31
N GLY A 744 -22.48 10.09 13.48
CA GLY A 744 -21.81 10.46 12.25
C GLY A 744 -22.01 9.41 11.17
N VAL A 745 -21.95 9.84 9.94
CA VAL A 745 -21.86 8.98 8.76
C VAL A 745 -20.82 9.56 7.84
N ALA A 746 -19.90 8.73 7.37
CA ALA A 746 -18.92 9.09 6.35
C ALA A 746 -18.84 7.99 5.31
N GLY A 747 -18.68 8.37 4.05
CA GLY A 747 -18.65 7.37 2.98
C GLY A 747 -18.08 7.90 1.68
N THR A 748 -17.82 6.95 0.79
CA THR A 748 -17.53 7.20 -0.62
C THR A 748 -18.45 6.34 -1.48
N TYR A 749 -18.99 6.94 -2.54
CA TYR A 749 -19.78 6.25 -3.54
C TYR A 749 -19.11 6.43 -4.90
N ILE A 750 -18.54 5.35 -5.43
CA ILE A 750 -17.86 5.35 -6.73
C ILE A 750 -18.91 5.26 -7.83
N LEU A 751 -18.97 6.27 -8.70
CA LEU A 751 -19.87 6.34 -9.85
C LEU A 751 -19.30 5.63 -11.06
N THR A 752 -18.01 5.89 -11.36
CA THR A 752 -17.28 5.25 -12.45
C THR A 752 -15.88 4.83 -11.98
N TYR A 753 -15.45 3.69 -12.48
CA TYR A 753 -14.06 3.24 -12.38
C TYR A 753 -13.74 2.49 -13.66
N ASP A 754 -13.21 3.22 -14.64
CA ASP A 754 -12.97 2.75 -16.00
C ASP A 754 -11.46 2.56 -16.20
N THR A 755 -11.05 1.34 -16.54
CA THR A 755 -9.66 1.05 -16.87
C THR A 755 -9.51 0.66 -18.33
N GLN A 756 -8.38 1.01 -18.89
CA GLN A 756 -8.04 0.67 -20.27
C GLN A 756 -6.58 0.20 -20.30
N ALA A 757 -6.34 -1.01 -20.76
CA ALA A 757 -5.01 -1.62 -20.74
C ALA A 757 -4.07 -0.99 -21.77
N THR A 758 -4.60 -0.55 -22.91
CA THR A 758 -3.88 0.21 -23.95
C THR A 758 -4.79 1.26 -24.55
N PRO A 759 -4.29 2.29 -25.22
CA PRO A 759 -5.13 3.33 -25.82
C PRO A 759 -6.19 2.84 -26.80
N THR A 760 -6.05 1.61 -27.32
CA THR A 760 -6.96 0.99 -28.30
C THR A 760 -7.77 -0.17 -27.73
N SER A 761 -7.50 -0.61 -26.50
CA SER A 761 -8.24 -1.69 -25.86
C SER A 761 -9.65 -1.26 -25.41
N VAL A 762 -10.52 -2.24 -25.20
CA VAL A 762 -11.87 -1.99 -24.67
C VAL A 762 -11.78 -1.43 -23.26
N ILE A 763 -12.58 -0.41 -22.98
CA ILE A 763 -12.70 0.15 -21.62
C ILE A 763 -13.40 -0.88 -20.73
N GLN A 764 -12.77 -1.20 -19.60
CA GLN A 764 -13.32 -2.05 -18.57
C GLN A 764 -13.94 -1.16 -17.49
N GLY A 765 -15.25 -1.18 -17.39
CA GLY A 765 -15.98 -0.38 -16.38
C GLY A 765 -15.89 -0.94 -14.95
N LEU A 766 -16.54 -0.28 -14.01
CA LEU A 766 -16.48 -0.59 -12.58
C LEU A 766 -16.78 -2.06 -12.26
N ASP A 767 -17.83 -2.62 -12.86
CA ASP A 767 -18.20 -4.02 -12.68
C ASP A 767 -17.11 -5.00 -13.19
N ALA A 768 -16.42 -4.65 -14.27
CA ALA A 768 -15.32 -5.46 -14.81
C ALA A 768 -14.04 -5.38 -13.95
N ASN A 769 -13.88 -4.31 -13.19
CA ASN A 769 -12.75 -4.10 -12.28
C ASN A 769 -12.98 -4.63 -10.87
N SER A 770 -14.14 -5.25 -10.61
CA SER A 770 -14.47 -5.82 -9.29
C SER A 770 -14.39 -4.80 -8.13
N VAL A 771 -14.79 -3.57 -8.37
CA VAL A 771 -14.73 -2.47 -7.39
C VAL A 771 -16.10 -2.26 -6.74
N ALA A 772 -16.14 -2.16 -5.42
CA ALA A 772 -17.36 -1.88 -4.67
C ALA A 772 -17.80 -0.42 -4.85
N HIS A 773 -19.10 -0.20 -5.21
CA HIS A 773 -19.64 1.14 -5.37
C HIS A 773 -19.66 1.96 -4.09
N LEU A 774 -20.02 1.35 -2.96
CA LEU A 774 -20.25 2.05 -1.69
C LEU A 774 -19.32 1.55 -0.60
N ARG A 775 -18.70 2.49 0.10
CA ARG A 775 -18.07 2.29 1.40
C ARG A 775 -18.63 3.28 2.38
N LEU A 776 -19.03 2.80 3.55
CA LEU A 776 -19.78 3.58 4.53
C LEU A 776 -19.29 3.24 5.93
N SER A 777 -19.03 4.26 6.72
CA SER A 777 -18.81 4.19 8.16
C SER A 777 -19.88 5.00 8.86
N THR A 778 -20.66 4.37 9.72
CA THR A 778 -21.70 5.01 10.53
C THR A 778 -21.35 4.86 12.00
N THR A 779 -21.32 5.95 12.72
CA THR A 779 -20.90 6.02 14.12
C THR A 779 -22.02 6.59 14.99
N VAL A 780 -22.23 6.00 16.15
CA VAL A 780 -23.04 6.58 17.24
C VAL A 780 -22.29 6.42 18.55
N GLY A 781 -22.44 7.38 19.44
CA GLY A 781 -21.76 7.29 20.72
C GLY A 781 -22.12 8.40 21.69
N ALA A 782 -21.50 8.32 22.85
CA ALA A 782 -21.68 9.30 23.92
C ALA A 782 -20.37 9.49 24.71
N GLN A 783 -20.19 10.70 25.22
CA GLN A 783 -19.29 11.02 26.31
C GLN A 783 -20.17 11.17 27.54
N ILE A 784 -20.05 10.23 28.48
CA ILE A 784 -20.80 10.25 29.74
C ILE A 784 -19.77 10.46 30.85
N GLY A 785 -19.59 11.73 31.18
CA GLY A 785 -18.54 12.06 32.10
C GLY A 785 -17.16 11.64 31.65
N GLU A 786 -16.50 10.74 32.36
CA GLU A 786 -15.15 10.23 32.06
C GLU A 786 -15.15 9.04 31.08
N LEU A 787 -16.32 8.50 30.78
CA LEU A 787 -16.49 7.38 29.87
C LEU A 787 -16.89 7.86 28.48
N TYR A 788 -16.04 7.55 27.50
CA TYR A 788 -16.39 7.61 26.08
C TYR A 788 -16.83 6.23 25.61
N ALA A 789 -17.97 6.16 24.93
CA ALA A 789 -18.48 4.94 24.34
C ALA A 789 -18.91 5.20 22.88
N LYS A 790 -18.49 4.33 21.96
CA LYS A 790 -18.75 4.46 20.53
C LYS A 790 -19.07 3.11 19.91
N ALA A 791 -20.07 3.07 19.06
CA ALA A 791 -20.31 1.97 18.14
C ALA A 791 -20.13 2.48 16.69
N THR A 792 -19.44 1.71 15.87
CA THR A 792 -19.19 2.03 14.46
C THR A 792 -19.64 0.86 13.60
N TRP A 793 -20.55 1.10 12.66
CA TRP A 793 -20.92 0.16 11.61
C TRP A 793 -20.18 0.54 10.33
N ASN A 794 -19.30 -0.36 9.88
CA ASN A 794 -18.56 -0.25 8.63
C ASN A 794 -19.18 -1.19 7.59
N ARG A 795 -19.44 -0.65 6.39
CA ARG A 795 -19.97 -1.40 5.26
C ARG A 795 -19.10 -1.21 4.03
N SER A 796 -18.54 -2.31 3.53
CA SER A 796 -18.00 -2.41 2.17
C SER A 796 -19.11 -2.97 1.28
N GLY A 797 -19.46 -2.27 0.20
CA GLY A 797 -20.48 -2.71 -0.75
C GLY A 797 -20.08 -3.99 -1.48
N GLY A 798 -21.07 -4.73 -1.97
CA GLY A 798 -20.84 -5.82 -2.89
C GLY A 798 -20.40 -5.33 -4.28
N TYR A 799 -19.82 -6.23 -5.08
CA TYR A 799 -19.39 -5.94 -6.44
C TYR A 799 -19.59 -7.14 -7.37
N LYS A 800 -19.64 -6.89 -8.67
CA LYS A 800 -19.73 -7.94 -9.68
C LYS A 800 -18.37 -8.51 -9.99
N ILE A 801 -18.36 -9.76 -10.41
CA ILE A 801 -17.17 -10.46 -10.91
C ILE A 801 -17.36 -10.68 -12.41
N PRO A 802 -16.39 -10.28 -13.25
CA PRO A 802 -16.46 -10.55 -14.69
C PRO A 802 -16.56 -12.05 -14.98
N ALA A 803 -17.42 -12.42 -15.92
CA ALA A 803 -17.50 -13.78 -16.41
C ALA A 803 -16.21 -14.12 -17.18
N THR A 804 -15.38 -14.96 -16.59
CA THR A 804 -14.19 -15.54 -17.24
C THR A 804 -14.33 -17.05 -17.33
N ALA A 805 -13.57 -17.71 -18.21
CA ALA A 805 -13.58 -19.17 -18.33
C ALA A 805 -13.27 -19.91 -17.02
N GLY A 806 -12.52 -19.24 -16.10
CA GLY A 806 -12.19 -19.78 -14.77
C GLY A 806 -13.20 -19.40 -13.68
N ASN A 807 -14.19 -18.55 -13.93
CA ASN A 807 -15.12 -18.03 -12.92
C ASN A 807 -16.59 -18.15 -13.36
N ALA A 808 -16.96 -19.33 -13.86
CA ALA A 808 -18.34 -19.62 -14.28
C ALA A 808 -19.33 -19.75 -13.10
N PHE A 809 -18.86 -19.76 -11.84
CA PHE A 809 -19.65 -20.13 -10.66
C PHE A 809 -20.06 -18.97 -9.79
N GLN A 810 -19.41 -17.83 -9.92
CA GLN A 810 -19.69 -16.65 -9.08
C GLN A 810 -19.78 -15.39 -9.96
N SER A 811 -20.91 -14.70 -9.89
CA SER A 811 -21.17 -13.45 -10.64
C SER A 811 -21.02 -12.19 -9.78
N ASN A 812 -21.01 -12.34 -8.45
CA ASN A 812 -20.93 -11.21 -7.53
C ASN A 812 -20.35 -11.61 -6.17
N VAL A 813 -19.79 -10.63 -5.47
CA VAL A 813 -19.39 -10.72 -4.06
C VAL A 813 -20.40 -9.96 -3.23
N ALA A 814 -20.83 -10.56 -2.11
CA ALA A 814 -21.79 -9.94 -1.20
C ALA A 814 -21.17 -8.73 -0.45
N PRO A 815 -22.00 -7.81 0.04
CA PRO A 815 -21.50 -6.75 0.92
C PRO A 815 -20.95 -7.30 2.23
N PHE A 816 -19.91 -6.65 2.76
CA PHE A 816 -19.32 -6.97 4.05
C PHE A 816 -19.66 -5.90 5.08
N ASN A 817 -20.22 -6.32 6.22
CA ASN A 817 -20.65 -5.44 7.29
C ASN A 817 -19.98 -5.83 8.59
N VAL A 818 -19.36 -4.86 9.27
CA VAL A 818 -18.67 -5.05 10.54
C VAL A 818 -19.15 -4.01 11.54
N ILE A 819 -19.40 -4.42 12.78
CA ILE A 819 -19.72 -3.52 13.88
C ILE A 819 -18.59 -3.58 14.89
N ASN A 820 -18.02 -2.40 15.20
CA ASN A 820 -16.94 -2.21 16.16
C ASN A 820 -17.43 -1.39 17.36
N LEU A 821 -16.95 -1.73 18.54
CA LEU A 821 -17.21 -1.00 19.78
C LEU A 821 -15.92 -0.46 20.35
N ALA A 822 -15.96 0.77 20.86
CA ALA A 822 -14.84 1.40 21.54
C ALA A 822 -15.31 2.06 22.84
N PHE A 823 -14.59 1.78 23.91
CA PHE A 823 -14.80 2.38 25.22
C PHE A 823 -13.48 2.96 25.71
N VAL A 824 -13.47 4.21 26.14
CA VAL A 824 -12.31 4.86 26.76
C VAL A 824 -12.73 5.50 28.06
N TYR A 825 -12.03 5.14 29.13
CA TYR A 825 -12.25 5.66 30.46
C TYR A 825 -11.04 6.43 30.95
N THR A 826 -11.21 7.72 31.24
CA THR A 826 -10.14 8.61 31.71
C THR A 826 -10.51 9.18 33.08
N PRO A 827 -10.05 8.55 34.17
CA PRO A 827 -10.35 8.99 35.55
C PRO A 827 -9.89 10.43 35.82
N LYS A 828 -10.68 11.18 36.56
CA LYS A 828 -10.30 12.54 37.06
C LYS A 828 -9.41 12.54 38.26
N ALA A 829 -8.87 11.42 38.66
CA ALA A 829 -7.98 11.38 39.83
C ALA A 829 -6.80 12.35 39.63
N THR A 830 -6.58 13.21 40.61
CA THR A 830 -5.46 14.16 40.60
C THR A 830 -4.23 13.62 41.33
N SER A 831 -4.35 12.45 41.96
CA SER A 831 -3.26 11.79 42.70
C SER A 831 -3.47 10.27 42.74
N GLY A 832 -2.41 9.55 43.09
CA GLY A 832 -2.42 8.10 43.17
C GLY A 832 -2.30 7.38 41.82
N ALA A 833 -2.58 6.09 41.84
CA ALA A 833 -2.38 5.24 40.66
C ALA A 833 -3.24 5.60 39.43
N LEU A 834 -4.40 6.19 39.63
CA LEU A 834 -5.34 6.56 38.59
C LEU A 834 -5.11 7.97 38.02
N ALA A 835 -4.28 8.81 38.64
CA ALA A 835 -3.98 10.13 38.11
C ALA A 835 -3.24 10.01 36.75
N GLY A 836 -3.75 10.67 35.70
CA GLY A 836 -3.18 10.61 34.36
C GLY A 836 -3.33 9.26 33.67
N ALA A 837 -4.12 8.32 34.20
CA ALA A 837 -4.38 7.04 33.55
C ALA A 837 -5.52 7.15 32.50
N THR A 838 -5.42 6.39 31.44
CA THR A 838 -6.48 6.16 30.45
C THR A 838 -6.58 4.67 30.18
N PHE A 839 -7.80 4.15 30.20
CA PHE A 839 -8.10 2.75 29.92
C PHE A 839 -8.94 2.67 28.64
N SER A 840 -8.61 1.77 27.75
CA SER A 840 -9.37 1.53 26.52
C SER A 840 -9.80 0.06 26.41
N LEU A 841 -10.97 -0.17 25.84
CA LEU A 841 -11.48 -1.46 25.40
C LEU A 841 -12.03 -1.27 23.99
N ASN A 842 -11.42 -1.93 23.03
CA ASN A 842 -11.86 -1.97 21.65
C ASN A 842 -12.31 -3.40 21.30
N ILE A 843 -13.45 -3.55 20.66
CA ILE A 843 -13.95 -4.83 20.17
C ILE A 843 -14.30 -4.65 18.70
N ASP A 844 -13.44 -5.14 17.81
CA ASP A 844 -13.68 -5.14 16.38
C ASP A 844 -14.48 -6.37 15.98
N ASN A 845 -15.38 -6.20 15.01
CA ASN A 845 -16.21 -7.28 14.49
C ASN A 845 -16.95 -8.03 15.61
N VAL A 846 -17.74 -7.31 16.38
CA VAL A 846 -18.39 -7.82 17.62
C VAL A 846 -19.29 -9.03 17.36
N PHE A 847 -19.82 -9.16 16.14
CA PHE A 847 -20.69 -10.28 15.73
C PHE A 847 -19.94 -11.41 15.02
N ASP A 848 -18.61 -11.32 14.93
CA ASP A 848 -17.76 -12.34 14.31
C ASP A 848 -18.15 -12.65 12.85
N ALA A 849 -18.44 -11.60 12.09
CA ALA A 849 -18.86 -11.74 10.70
C ALA A 849 -17.66 -12.18 9.83
N ASP A 850 -17.87 -13.20 9.03
CA ASP A 850 -16.89 -13.66 8.05
C ASP A 850 -16.84 -12.75 6.82
N PRO A 851 -15.67 -12.59 6.17
CA PRO A 851 -15.57 -11.94 4.88
C PRO A 851 -16.43 -12.67 3.83
N PRO A 852 -17.03 -11.95 2.87
CA PRO A 852 -17.82 -12.58 1.84
C PRO A 852 -16.95 -13.48 0.95
N TYR A 853 -17.52 -14.61 0.57
CA TYR A 853 -16.84 -15.56 -0.33
C TYR A 853 -16.47 -14.90 -1.68
N PHE A 854 -15.24 -15.14 -2.10
CA PHE A 854 -14.71 -14.77 -3.40
C PHE A 854 -13.97 -15.97 -4.02
N ASN A 855 -14.37 -16.41 -5.19
CA ASN A 855 -13.69 -17.47 -5.93
C ASN A 855 -12.40 -16.94 -6.59
N GLY A 856 -11.35 -16.84 -5.82
CA GLY A 856 -10.03 -16.37 -6.23
C GLY A 856 -8.92 -17.35 -5.84
N SER A 857 -7.69 -17.03 -6.19
CA SER A 857 -6.51 -17.86 -5.92
C SER A 857 -6.12 -17.97 -4.43
N ASN A 858 -6.72 -17.17 -3.56
CA ASN A 858 -6.32 -17.03 -2.15
C ASN A 858 -7.42 -17.53 -1.19
N GLY A 859 -7.81 -18.79 -1.30
CA GLY A 859 -8.65 -19.42 -0.30
C GLY A 859 -10.09 -18.92 -0.18
N GLY A 860 -10.66 -18.28 -1.19
CA GLY A 860 -12.08 -17.95 -1.22
C GLY A 860 -12.51 -16.69 -0.46
N GLN A 861 -11.58 -15.82 -0.03
CA GLN A 861 -11.89 -14.52 0.54
C GLN A 861 -11.75 -13.40 -0.50
N SER A 862 -12.52 -12.34 -0.32
CA SER A 862 -12.42 -11.14 -1.15
C SER A 862 -11.40 -10.15 -0.58
N GLY A 863 -10.33 -9.89 -1.31
CA GLY A 863 -9.36 -8.84 -0.96
C GLY A 863 -9.94 -7.42 -1.01
N PHE A 864 -11.04 -7.22 -1.74
CA PHE A 864 -11.70 -5.90 -1.86
C PHE A 864 -12.86 -5.69 -0.89
N ALA A 865 -13.45 -6.76 -0.35
CA ALA A 865 -14.55 -6.63 0.60
C ALA A 865 -14.09 -6.37 2.04
N GLY A 866 -12.78 -6.44 2.26
CA GLY A 866 -12.17 -6.27 3.56
C GLY A 866 -11.79 -7.60 4.21
N PHE A 867 -10.78 -7.52 5.04
CA PHE A 867 -10.25 -8.61 5.84
C PHE A 867 -10.62 -8.39 7.31
N THR A 868 -10.92 -9.45 8.03
CA THR A 868 -11.12 -9.39 9.47
C THR A 868 -10.35 -10.51 10.17
N LEU A 869 -9.84 -10.21 11.35
CA LEU A 869 -9.24 -11.19 12.24
C LEU A 869 -10.29 -12.11 12.92
N GLY A 870 -11.57 -11.97 12.54
CA GLY A 870 -12.68 -12.43 13.33
C GLY A 870 -13.02 -11.41 14.43
N ARG A 871 -13.73 -11.81 15.47
CA ARG A 871 -13.97 -10.93 16.62
C ARG A 871 -12.68 -10.72 17.40
N PHE A 872 -12.16 -9.50 17.32
CA PHE A 872 -10.92 -9.10 17.98
C PHE A 872 -11.24 -8.19 19.17
N ALA A 873 -10.77 -8.52 20.37
CA ALA A 873 -10.92 -7.70 21.56
C ALA A 873 -9.55 -7.25 22.08
N GLN A 874 -9.42 -5.95 22.39
CA GLN A 874 -8.17 -5.32 22.81
C GLN A 874 -8.39 -4.45 24.04
N LEU A 875 -7.55 -4.62 25.05
CA LEU A 875 -7.47 -3.78 26.23
C LEU A 875 -6.21 -2.91 26.14
N GLY A 876 -6.33 -1.65 26.53
CA GLY A 876 -5.21 -0.71 26.55
C GLY A 876 -5.16 0.05 27.89
N VAL A 877 -3.96 0.37 28.31
CA VAL A 877 -3.69 1.25 29.46
C VAL A 877 -2.58 2.22 29.08
N THR A 878 -2.83 3.50 29.26
CA THR A 878 -1.80 4.55 29.12
C THR A 878 -1.76 5.38 30.38
N LYS A 879 -0.58 5.73 30.84
CA LYS A 879 -0.33 6.53 32.05
C LYS A 879 0.61 7.68 31.72
N LYS A 880 0.15 8.91 32.03
CA LYS A 880 0.95 10.12 31.96
C LYS A 880 1.39 10.53 33.39
N PHE A 881 2.69 10.87 33.53
CA PHE A 881 3.33 11.28 34.78
C PHE A 881 3.72 12.75 34.72
#